data_04a225558b7f9aaf38f0a65fe76d7c86
#
_entry.id   04a225558b7f9aaf38f0a65fe76d7c86
#
_cell.length_a   1.000
_cell.length_b   1.000
_cell.length_c   1.000
_cell.angle_alpha   90.00
_cell.angle_beta   90.00
_cell.angle_gamma   90.00
#
_symmetry.space_group_name_H-M   'P 1'
#
loop_
_entity.id
_entity.type
_entity.pdbx_description
1 polymer ?
#
loop_
_entity_poly.entity_id
_entity_poly.type
_entity_poly.pdbx_seq_one_letter_code
_entity_poly.pdbx_strand_id
1 'polypeptide(L)'
;MGGAGRRFAWAVLALLAVLALFTPGRAAAQTEIGDENIRAALAAEGPPVAGGEWMLALHFTPRSPEWHGYWSNPGDAGLGMELAWDLPRGWSAGEPQYPVPRRLVIGGLMNHVYEGSYAVLVPIRVPRGADLSEIGPIGVTADYLACTDKLCVPQRAELTLDPPEAGGGDPRFVRWRAAIAPMLDSRANFAIEDRRLRIGIPLPADMTLSSPHLFIEERELGKGRRPAYAREQTFYRDGDLLVAEVPLDQLNLPAEIVREPAPSRLDGILAFSRDVGVRFTAVPGAVPSAGKPVAVQETPALWLLVLGALAGGLLLNVMPCVFPILSLKALSLARAGESQAEARREGIAYTAGALLACVALGGVLLALRSAGEAVGWAFQLQEPAVVIALLALASAITANLAGLFALPSIALTRRGEPAGAFATGLLAAFVATPCTGPFMAAALGAALVLPPLEALVLFAALGLGLALPFLAIGLVPALRRLLPRPGPWMETFRRVMAVPMGLTALALLWLAFRLGGPQLGWAAAAMAAILVLFLALAGRRQGAGRQAGLAAALMLAIGAIAFLPRLASEEVEAAESLLDPEPFSEEALARARAGGQPVFVWFTADWCVSCKVNESVAIEREATREAFAAAGVVTLRGDWTRRDPAITQFLSDHGAAGVPLYLWYDPGEEGRQLPQVLGPEALVSLARAVPGRQARAGPRTLPPGAAGAGWD
;
A
#
# COMPACT_ATOMS: atom_id res chain seq x y z
N MET A 1 -27.43 -43.63 12.67
CA MET A 1 -26.58 -42.43 12.83
C MET A 1 -25.26 -42.67 12.12
N GLY A 2 -25.13 -42.49 10.82
CA GLY A 2 -23.89 -42.87 10.12
C GLY A 2 -23.68 -42.33 8.70
N GLY A 3 -24.66 -41.67 8.09
CA GLY A 3 -24.54 -41.26 6.68
C GLY A 3 -24.23 -39.80 6.41
N ALA A 4 -24.66 -38.87 7.25
CA ALA A 4 -24.54 -37.45 7.05
C ALA A 4 -23.14 -36.91 7.44
N GLY A 5 -22.54 -37.43 8.50
CA GLY A 5 -21.19 -37.05 8.94
C GLY A 5 -20.07 -37.45 7.96
N ARG A 6 -20.25 -38.64 7.32
CA ARG A 6 -19.29 -39.09 6.27
C ARG A 6 -19.37 -38.24 5.02
N ARG A 7 -20.55 -37.78 4.59
CA ARG A 7 -20.69 -36.88 3.42
C ARG A 7 -20.14 -35.48 3.67
N PHE A 8 -20.25 -34.96 4.88
CA PHE A 8 -19.65 -33.70 5.26
C PHE A 8 -18.11 -33.78 5.31
N ALA A 9 -17.56 -34.86 5.88
CA ALA A 9 -16.12 -35.10 5.88
C ALA A 9 -15.55 -35.22 4.45
N TRP A 10 -16.26 -35.89 3.54
CA TRP A 10 -15.85 -35.98 2.14
C TRP A 10 -15.94 -34.64 1.39
N ALA A 11 -16.92 -33.77 1.71
CA ALA A 11 -17.01 -32.43 1.13
C ALA A 11 -15.90 -31.50 1.61
N VAL A 12 -15.53 -31.59 2.90
CA VAL A 12 -14.38 -30.84 3.46
C VAL A 12 -13.06 -31.36 2.91
N LEU A 13 -12.91 -32.68 2.76
CA LEU A 13 -11.72 -33.28 2.15
C LEU A 13 -11.59 -32.93 0.67
N ALA A 14 -12.70 -32.88 -0.07
CA ALA A 14 -12.71 -32.43 -1.46
C ALA A 14 -12.35 -30.94 -1.60
N LEU A 15 -12.81 -30.09 -0.68
CA LEU A 15 -12.46 -28.67 -0.63
C LEU A 15 -10.97 -28.47 -0.27
N LEU A 16 -10.46 -29.25 0.67
CA LEU A 16 -9.03 -29.23 1.03
C LEU A 16 -8.15 -29.78 -0.08
N ALA A 17 -8.62 -30.80 -0.82
CA ALA A 17 -7.90 -31.33 -1.99
C ALA A 17 -7.88 -30.33 -3.16
N VAL A 18 -8.95 -29.57 -3.37
CA VAL A 18 -8.99 -28.47 -4.36
C VAL A 18 -8.07 -27.34 -3.94
N LEU A 19 -8.04 -26.98 -2.66
CA LEU A 19 -7.09 -25.98 -2.13
C LEU A 19 -5.62 -26.45 -2.23
N ALA A 20 -5.36 -27.76 -2.10
CA ALA A 20 -4.01 -28.34 -2.26
C ALA A 20 -3.54 -28.34 -3.73
N LEU A 21 -4.44 -28.30 -4.72
CA LEU A 21 -4.10 -28.21 -6.13
C LEU A 21 -3.68 -26.79 -6.57
N PHE A 22 -3.93 -25.79 -5.73
CA PHE A 22 -3.49 -24.39 -5.94
C PHE A 22 -2.22 -24.00 -5.18
N THR A 23 -1.54 -24.95 -4.52
CA THR A 23 -0.20 -24.67 -4.00
C THR A 23 0.79 -24.67 -5.16
N PRO A 24 1.45 -23.54 -5.49
CA PRO A 24 2.54 -23.56 -6.44
C PRO A 24 3.64 -24.48 -5.91
N GLY A 25 4.03 -25.45 -6.74
CA GLY A 25 5.11 -26.37 -6.40
C GLY A 25 6.35 -25.58 -5.98
N ARG A 26 6.75 -25.74 -4.72
CA ARG A 26 8.05 -25.26 -4.27
C ARG A 26 9.11 -25.99 -5.07
N ALA A 27 9.69 -25.30 -6.06
CA ALA A 27 11.01 -25.65 -6.55
C ALA A 27 11.95 -25.51 -5.34
N ALA A 28 12.44 -26.63 -4.86
CA ALA A 28 13.48 -26.65 -3.84
C ALA A 28 14.76 -26.10 -4.49
N ALA A 29 15.00 -24.81 -4.36
CA ALA A 29 16.32 -24.26 -4.46
C ALA A 29 17.07 -24.77 -3.23
N GLN A 30 17.98 -25.69 -3.45
CA GLN A 30 19.01 -26.05 -2.46
C GLN A 30 19.89 -24.82 -2.31
N THR A 31 19.61 -24.00 -1.31
CA THR A 31 20.50 -22.93 -0.86
C THR A 31 21.46 -23.57 0.13
N GLU A 32 22.75 -23.51 -0.17
CA GLU A 32 23.81 -23.78 0.81
C GLU A 32 23.53 -22.91 2.04
N ILE A 33 23.42 -23.55 3.18
CA ILE A 33 23.16 -22.91 4.47
C ILE A 33 24.49 -22.33 4.94
N GLY A 34 24.79 -21.09 4.57
CA GLY A 34 25.71 -20.25 5.32
C GLY A 34 25.01 -19.80 6.62
N ASP A 35 25.69 -19.87 7.73
CA ASP A 35 25.19 -19.49 9.09
C ASP A 35 24.93 -17.97 9.24
N GLU A 36 24.89 -17.20 8.16
CA GLU A 36 24.73 -15.74 8.19
C GLU A 36 23.26 -15.33 8.29
N ASN A 37 22.92 -14.60 9.35
CA ASN A 37 21.57 -14.06 9.56
C ASN A 37 21.28 -12.87 8.62
N ILE A 38 22.33 -12.06 8.34
CA ILE A 38 22.32 -11.01 7.33
C ILE A 38 23.54 -11.27 6.45
N ARG A 39 23.33 -11.54 5.17
CA ARG A 39 24.41 -11.73 4.21
C ARG A 39 24.90 -10.38 3.71
N ALA A 40 26.22 -10.17 3.75
CA ALA A 40 26.88 -9.02 3.16
C ALA A 40 27.48 -9.38 1.80
N ALA A 41 27.48 -8.43 0.87
CA ALA A 41 28.13 -8.55 -0.45
C ALA A 41 28.75 -7.21 -0.83
N LEU A 42 29.92 -7.25 -1.48
CA LEU A 42 30.60 -6.08 -1.99
C LEU A 42 30.33 -5.92 -3.49
N ALA A 43 30.02 -4.71 -3.94
CA ALA A 43 29.78 -4.39 -5.34
C ALA A 43 30.47 -3.06 -5.71
N ALA A 44 30.82 -2.89 -6.99
CA ALA A 44 31.34 -1.64 -7.53
C ALA A 44 30.36 -1.04 -8.53
N GLU A 45 30.25 0.30 -8.55
CA GLU A 45 29.43 1.02 -9.53
C GLU A 45 29.93 0.88 -10.97
N GLY A 46 31.23 0.77 -11.13
CA GLY A 46 31.92 0.61 -12.42
C GLY A 46 33.42 0.51 -12.19
N PRO A 47 34.26 0.60 -13.23
CA PRO A 47 35.71 0.55 -13.09
C PRO A 47 36.26 1.80 -12.36
N PRO A 48 37.35 1.67 -11.58
CA PRO A 48 37.98 2.80 -10.94
C PRO A 48 38.60 3.77 -11.96
N VAL A 49 38.67 5.05 -11.60
CA VAL A 49 39.28 6.10 -12.44
C VAL A 49 40.40 6.78 -11.66
N ALA A 50 41.60 6.86 -12.23
CA ALA A 50 42.76 7.50 -11.59
C ALA A 50 42.47 8.97 -11.28
N GLY A 51 42.71 9.39 -10.03
CA GLY A 51 42.43 10.72 -9.54
C GLY A 51 40.98 11.03 -9.23
N GLY A 52 40.08 10.03 -9.34
CA GLY A 52 38.64 10.14 -9.07
C GLY A 52 38.22 9.47 -7.76
N GLU A 53 36.91 9.52 -7.50
CA GLU A 53 36.26 8.72 -6.47
C GLU A 53 35.61 7.50 -7.13
N TRP A 54 35.88 6.34 -6.59
CA TRP A 54 35.30 5.06 -7.02
C TRP A 54 34.27 4.59 -5.98
N MET A 55 33.02 4.50 -6.38
CA MET A 55 31.94 4.15 -5.45
C MET A 55 31.83 2.63 -5.31
N LEU A 56 31.95 2.15 -4.06
CA LEU A 56 31.65 0.77 -3.68
C LEU A 56 30.39 0.73 -2.85
N ALA A 57 29.71 -0.40 -2.85
CA ALA A 57 28.51 -0.66 -2.04
C ALA A 57 28.68 -1.95 -1.24
N LEU A 58 28.43 -1.87 0.06
CA LEU A 58 28.20 -3.02 0.90
C LEU A 58 26.68 -3.27 0.93
N HIS A 59 26.24 -4.33 0.29
CA HIS A 59 24.84 -4.70 0.18
C HIS A 59 24.52 -5.79 1.20
N PHE A 60 23.57 -5.50 2.11
CA PHE A 60 23.13 -6.38 3.17
C PHE A 60 21.76 -6.97 2.84
N THR A 61 21.64 -8.28 2.95
CA THR A 61 20.40 -9.01 2.68
C THR A 61 20.05 -9.89 3.87
N PRO A 62 19.03 -9.54 4.68
CA PRO A 62 18.56 -10.37 5.77
C PRO A 62 18.00 -11.70 5.26
N ARG A 63 18.26 -12.78 5.98
CA ARG A 63 17.76 -14.13 5.69
C ARG A 63 16.24 -14.24 5.85
N SER A 64 15.65 -13.48 6.76
CA SER A 64 14.20 -13.35 6.95
C SER A 64 13.85 -11.93 7.40
N PRO A 65 12.59 -11.49 7.26
CA PRO A 65 12.15 -10.14 7.66
C PRO A 65 12.29 -9.81 9.14
N GLU A 66 12.55 -10.80 9.99
CA GLU A 66 12.77 -10.60 11.42
C GLU A 66 14.15 -10.05 11.75
N TRP A 67 15.13 -10.22 10.84
CA TRP A 67 16.49 -9.74 11.02
C TRP A 67 16.65 -8.32 10.51
N HIS A 68 17.31 -7.49 11.31
CA HIS A 68 17.62 -6.11 10.96
C HIS A 68 19.09 -5.78 11.28
N GLY A 69 19.66 -4.91 10.47
CA GLY A 69 20.96 -4.29 10.70
C GLY A 69 20.82 -2.91 11.34
N TYR A 70 21.94 -2.30 11.69
CA TYR A 70 21.99 -1.01 12.38
C TYR A 70 22.59 0.10 11.55
N TRP A 71 22.12 1.32 11.82
CA TRP A 71 22.77 2.55 11.37
C TRP A 71 24.09 2.79 12.11
N SER A 72 24.94 3.76 11.67
CA SER A 72 26.19 4.15 12.32
C SER A 72 26.01 4.46 13.82
N ASN A 73 24.96 5.21 14.16
CA ASN A 73 24.50 5.37 15.53
C ASN A 73 23.24 4.51 15.74
N PRO A 74 23.34 3.37 16.41
CA PRO A 74 22.23 2.42 16.58
C PRO A 74 21.10 2.93 17.50
N GLY A 75 21.22 4.10 18.10
CA GLY A 75 20.25 4.64 19.05
C GLY A 75 20.55 4.24 20.49
N ASP A 76 19.52 3.80 21.23
CA ASP A 76 19.63 3.46 22.65
C ASP A 76 20.32 2.10 22.88
N ALA A 77 20.23 1.18 21.90
CA ALA A 77 20.85 -0.16 21.97
C ALA A 77 21.43 -0.57 20.62
N GLY A 78 22.31 -1.58 20.62
CA GLY A 78 22.98 -2.11 19.43
C GLY A 78 24.37 -1.54 19.21
N LEU A 79 25.00 -1.96 18.09
CA LEU A 79 26.32 -1.53 17.65
C LEU A 79 26.26 -1.14 16.17
N GLY A 80 26.91 -0.04 15.81
CA GLY A 80 27.14 0.33 14.42
C GLY A 80 28.15 -0.60 13.76
N MET A 81 28.18 -0.59 12.43
CA MET A 81 29.11 -1.38 11.65
C MET A 81 30.52 -0.78 11.69
N GLU A 82 31.52 -1.65 11.79
CA GLU A 82 32.94 -1.30 11.67
C GLU A 82 33.52 -1.91 10.39
N LEU A 83 34.32 -1.13 9.63
CA LEU A 83 34.91 -1.53 8.36
C LEU A 83 36.43 -1.43 8.43
N ALA A 84 37.10 -2.53 8.11
CA ALA A 84 38.56 -2.59 7.91
C ALA A 84 38.85 -2.90 6.44
N TRP A 85 39.41 -1.90 5.73
CA TRP A 85 39.68 -2.00 4.31
C TRP A 85 41.10 -2.48 4.01
N ASP A 86 41.22 -3.39 3.08
CA ASP A 86 42.47 -3.80 2.44
C ASP A 86 42.52 -3.19 1.03
N LEU A 87 43.18 -2.03 0.93
CA LEU A 87 43.25 -1.21 -0.29
C LEU A 87 44.69 -1.13 -0.83
N PRO A 88 44.86 -0.94 -2.13
CA PRO A 88 46.16 -0.67 -2.71
C PRO A 88 46.84 0.53 -2.08
N ARG A 89 48.19 0.59 -2.13
CA ARG A 89 48.95 1.67 -1.53
C ARG A 89 48.54 3.05 -2.06
N GLY A 90 48.26 3.97 -1.14
CA GLY A 90 47.85 5.32 -1.43
C GLY A 90 46.35 5.52 -1.70
N TRP A 91 45.58 4.46 -1.78
CA TRP A 91 44.13 4.54 -1.82
C TRP A 91 43.57 4.74 -0.41
N SER A 92 42.41 5.37 -0.30
CA SER A 92 41.74 5.57 0.99
C SER A 92 40.24 5.50 0.88
N ALA A 93 39.60 4.80 1.82
CA ALA A 93 38.15 4.82 1.96
C ALA A 93 37.67 6.14 2.57
N GLY A 94 36.61 6.68 2.03
CA GLY A 94 35.90 7.82 2.62
C GLY A 94 34.86 7.36 3.64
N GLU A 95 34.04 8.30 4.13
CA GLU A 95 32.99 8.00 5.11
C GLU A 95 31.87 7.18 4.46
N PRO A 96 31.39 6.13 5.14
CA PRO A 96 30.25 5.34 4.66
C PRO A 96 28.97 6.19 4.60
N GLN A 97 28.25 6.11 3.49
CA GLN A 97 27.00 6.79 3.26
C GLN A 97 25.86 5.82 3.47
N TYR A 98 25.06 6.08 4.47
CA TYR A 98 23.95 5.24 4.86
C TYR A 98 22.61 5.74 4.28
N PRO A 99 21.67 4.85 3.91
CA PRO A 99 20.28 5.26 3.64
C PRO A 99 19.61 5.83 4.90
N VAL A 100 18.43 6.44 4.72
CA VAL A 100 17.65 6.92 5.85
C VAL A 100 17.28 5.75 6.77
N PRO A 101 17.68 5.77 8.06
CA PRO A 101 17.39 4.67 8.97
C PRO A 101 15.93 4.70 9.43
N ARG A 102 15.45 3.56 9.92
CA ARG A 102 14.11 3.39 10.51
C ARG A 102 14.18 3.34 12.03
N ARG A 103 13.09 3.73 12.65
CA ARG A 103 12.90 3.66 14.10
C ARG A 103 12.28 2.32 14.48
N LEU A 104 12.92 1.59 15.38
CA LEU A 104 12.39 0.34 15.94
C LEU A 104 12.48 0.38 17.46
N VAL A 105 11.34 0.33 18.14
CA VAL A 105 11.30 0.32 19.62
C VAL A 105 11.19 -1.12 20.11
N ILE A 106 12.21 -1.57 20.84
CA ILE A 106 12.26 -2.91 21.44
C ILE A 106 12.47 -2.77 22.95
N GLY A 107 11.54 -3.27 23.75
CA GLY A 107 11.64 -3.21 25.20
C GLY A 107 11.71 -1.79 25.78
N GLY A 108 11.19 -0.79 25.08
CA GLY A 108 11.24 0.63 25.46
C GLY A 108 12.52 1.36 25.06
N LEU A 109 13.43 0.69 24.33
CA LEU A 109 14.64 1.29 23.76
C LEU A 109 14.43 1.56 22.27
N MET A 110 14.79 2.76 21.82
CA MET A 110 14.74 3.15 20.42
C MET A 110 16.00 2.66 19.71
N ASN A 111 15.83 1.93 18.63
CA ASN A 111 16.90 1.46 17.75
C ASN A 111 16.78 2.10 16.37
N HIS A 112 17.91 2.47 15.79
CA HIS A 112 18.01 2.97 14.41
C HIS A 112 18.47 1.83 13.52
N VAL A 113 17.55 1.29 12.71
CA VAL A 113 17.74 0.01 12.04
C VAL A 113 17.41 0.07 10.54
N TYR A 114 17.81 -0.99 9.86
CA TYR A 114 17.41 -1.29 8.48
C TYR A 114 16.65 -2.62 8.48
N GLU A 115 15.35 -2.54 8.21
CA GLU A 115 14.48 -3.70 8.00
C GLU A 115 14.44 -4.05 6.51
N GLY A 116 14.84 -5.26 6.15
CA GLY A 116 14.97 -5.67 4.75
C GLY A 116 16.35 -5.40 4.15
N SER A 117 16.49 -5.51 2.83
CA SER A 117 17.76 -5.32 2.15
C SER A 117 18.12 -3.84 2.05
N TYR A 118 19.38 -3.50 2.33
CA TYR A 118 19.91 -2.14 2.23
C TYR A 118 21.34 -2.14 1.74
N ALA A 119 21.83 -0.99 1.26
CA ALA A 119 23.20 -0.83 0.84
C ALA A 119 23.84 0.42 1.49
N VAL A 120 25.06 0.27 1.93
CA VAL A 120 25.92 1.35 2.43
C VAL A 120 26.94 1.67 1.34
N LEU A 121 26.96 2.92 0.88
CA LEU A 121 27.87 3.36 -0.17
C LEU A 121 29.16 3.91 0.45
N VAL A 122 30.30 3.51 -0.09
CA VAL A 122 31.61 3.97 0.39
C VAL A 122 32.43 4.49 -0.79
N PRO A 123 32.74 5.81 -0.80
CA PRO A 123 33.61 6.37 -1.83
C PRO A 123 35.07 6.01 -1.55
N ILE A 124 35.74 5.39 -2.50
CA ILE A 124 37.17 5.09 -2.45
C ILE A 124 37.92 6.13 -3.28
N ARG A 125 38.86 6.85 -2.66
CA ARG A 125 39.70 7.82 -3.37
C ARG A 125 40.85 7.10 -4.04
N VAL A 126 40.92 7.26 -5.36
CA VAL A 126 41.98 6.69 -6.21
C VAL A 126 43.04 7.76 -6.47
N PRO A 127 44.33 7.51 -6.19
CA PRO A 127 45.38 8.48 -6.47
C PRO A 127 45.51 8.80 -7.98
N ARG A 128 45.92 10.04 -8.31
CA ARG A 128 46.10 10.48 -9.70
C ARG A 128 47.13 9.67 -10.49
N GLY A 129 48.09 9.07 -9.82
CA GLY A 129 49.14 8.25 -10.42
C GLY A 129 48.97 6.74 -10.25
N ALA A 130 47.75 6.28 -9.92
CA ALA A 130 47.48 4.89 -9.74
C ALA A 130 47.57 4.13 -11.09
N ASP A 131 48.35 3.07 -11.11
CA ASP A 131 48.35 2.12 -12.22
C ASP A 131 47.09 1.25 -12.11
N LEU A 132 46.19 1.41 -13.07
CA LEU A 132 44.93 0.67 -13.09
C LEU A 132 45.01 -0.65 -13.85
N SER A 133 46.15 -0.96 -14.45
CA SER A 133 46.34 -2.20 -15.24
C SER A 133 46.65 -3.42 -14.39
N GLU A 134 47.15 -3.26 -13.18
CA GLU A 134 47.53 -4.32 -12.23
C GLU A 134 46.85 -4.20 -10.87
N ILE A 135 45.58 -3.80 -10.82
CA ILE A 135 44.85 -3.71 -9.55
C ILE A 135 44.45 -5.13 -9.15
N GLY A 136 45.01 -5.62 -8.04
CA GLY A 136 44.55 -6.84 -7.40
C GLY A 136 43.17 -6.70 -6.76
N PRO A 137 42.59 -7.81 -6.24
CA PRO A 137 41.33 -7.77 -5.55
C PRO A 137 41.38 -6.83 -4.36
N ILE A 138 40.29 -6.09 -4.17
CA ILE A 138 40.08 -5.19 -3.03
C ILE A 138 39.34 -5.93 -1.93
N GLY A 139 39.83 -5.84 -0.70
CA GLY A 139 39.24 -6.50 0.46
C GLY A 139 38.58 -5.52 1.42
N VAL A 140 37.54 -5.98 2.08
CA VAL A 140 36.96 -5.31 3.26
C VAL A 140 36.46 -6.33 4.25
N THR A 141 36.84 -6.17 5.50
CA THR A 141 36.25 -6.88 6.64
C THR A 141 35.19 -5.98 7.27
N ALA A 142 33.95 -6.47 7.31
CA ALA A 142 32.84 -5.78 7.91
C ALA A 142 32.42 -6.53 9.19
N ASP A 143 32.54 -5.85 10.33
CA ASP A 143 31.99 -6.32 11.61
C ASP A 143 30.67 -5.60 11.84
N TYR A 144 29.54 -6.34 11.93
CA TYR A 144 28.21 -5.78 12.07
C TYR A 144 27.34 -6.64 12.97
N LEU A 145 26.21 -6.07 13.41
CA LEU A 145 25.27 -6.73 14.30
C LEU A 145 24.01 -7.09 13.53
N ALA A 146 23.62 -8.35 13.57
CA ALA A 146 22.34 -8.85 13.08
C ALA A 146 21.43 -9.13 14.28
N CYS A 147 20.28 -8.44 14.35
CA CYS A 147 19.36 -8.58 15.47
C CYS A 147 17.94 -8.94 15.03
N THR A 148 17.23 -9.59 15.96
CA THR A 148 15.77 -9.70 15.98
C THR A 148 15.25 -8.94 17.19
N ASP A 149 13.95 -8.97 17.45
CA ASP A 149 13.34 -8.44 18.67
C ASP A 149 13.81 -9.16 19.97
N LYS A 150 14.49 -10.31 19.87
CA LYS A 150 14.87 -11.18 20.99
C LYS A 150 16.35 -11.49 21.10
N LEU A 151 17.06 -11.45 19.99
CA LEU A 151 18.46 -11.91 19.92
C LEU A 151 19.28 -11.02 19.00
N CYS A 152 20.49 -10.66 19.44
CA CYS A 152 21.51 -9.99 18.64
C CYS A 152 22.73 -10.91 18.46
N VAL A 153 23.17 -11.07 17.22
CA VAL A 153 24.30 -11.91 16.85
C VAL A 153 25.34 -11.03 16.15
N PRO A 154 26.54 -10.86 16.73
CA PRO A 154 27.66 -10.25 16.01
C PRO A 154 28.06 -11.12 14.82
N GLN A 155 28.21 -10.51 13.66
CA GLN A 155 28.64 -11.16 12.42
C GLN A 155 29.85 -10.45 11.84
N ARG A 156 30.72 -11.22 11.18
CA ARG A 156 31.87 -10.74 10.45
C ARG A 156 31.84 -11.28 9.04
N ALA A 157 31.95 -10.39 8.06
CA ALA A 157 32.06 -10.77 6.66
C ALA A 157 33.41 -10.29 6.10
N GLU A 158 34.15 -11.22 5.52
CA GLU A 158 35.35 -10.92 4.74
C GLU A 158 34.98 -10.92 3.25
N LEU A 159 34.97 -9.75 2.66
CA LEU A 159 34.49 -9.56 1.29
C LEU A 159 35.66 -9.16 0.39
N THR A 160 35.72 -9.76 -0.78
CA THR A 160 36.70 -9.43 -1.82
C THR A 160 35.98 -9.09 -3.12
N LEU A 161 36.52 -8.13 -3.86
CA LEU A 161 36.00 -7.68 -5.13
C LEU A 161 37.15 -7.53 -6.14
N ASP A 162 37.06 -8.24 -7.25
CA ASP A 162 37.90 -7.98 -8.40
C ASP A 162 37.36 -6.71 -9.11
N PRO A 163 38.21 -5.69 -9.34
CA PRO A 163 37.77 -4.48 -10.03
C PRO A 163 37.20 -4.84 -11.42
N PRO A 164 35.99 -4.36 -11.78
CA PRO A 164 35.39 -4.66 -13.05
C PRO A 164 36.25 -4.12 -14.20
N GLU A 165 36.54 -4.99 -15.20
CA GLU A 165 37.09 -4.56 -16.48
C GLU A 165 36.03 -3.71 -17.22
N ALA A 166 36.44 -2.90 -18.20
CA ALA A 166 35.58 -1.93 -18.88
C ALA A 166 34.18 -2.48 -19.23
N GLY A 167 33.14 -1.84 -18.73
CA GLY A 167 31.73 -2.23 -18.94
C GLY A 167 30.79 -1.23 -18.29
N GLY A 168 29.50 -1.33 -18.58
CA GLY A 168 28.47 -0.46 -17.98
C GLY A 168 28.39 -0.61 -16.47
N GLY A 169 28.02 0.46 -15.76
CA GLY A 169 27.85 0.45 -14.31
C GLY A 169 26.77 -0.51 -13.84
N ASP A 170 26.86 -0.99 -12.61
CA ASP A 170 25.84 -1.83 -11.99
C ASP A 170 24.53 -1.01 -11.78
N PRO A 171 23.42 -1.39 -12.41
CA PRO A 171 22.18 -0.61 -12.37
C PRO A 171 21.58 -0.51 -10.95
N ARG A 172 21.98 -1.35 -10.00
CA ARG A 172 21.55 -1.27 -8.61
C ARG A 172 21.99 0.00 -7.93
N PHE A 173 23.11 0.61 -8.36
CA PHE A 173 23.63 1.85 -7.76
C PHE A 173 22.68 3.03 -7.93
N VAL A 174 21.90 3.11 -9.01
CA VAL A 174 20.87 4.15 -9.19
C VAL A 174 19.89 4.14 -8.00
N ARG A 175 19.39 2.96 -7.64
CA ARG A 175 18.46 2.80 -6.51
C ARG A 175 19.15 3.06 -5.17
N TRP A 176 20.37 2.55 -4.99
CA TRP A 176 21.12 2.73 -3.76
C TRP A 176 21.48 4.18 -3.50
N ARG A 177 21.86 4.93 -4.54
CA ARG A 177 22.08 6.38 -4.42
C ARG A 177 20.81 7.14 -4.08
N ALA A 178 19.69 6.78 -4.68
CA ALA A 178 18.40 7.41 -4.39
C ALA A 178 17.93 7.18 -2.94
N ALA A 179 18.40 6.12 -2.29
CA ALA A 179 18.11 5.87 -0.87
C ALA A 179 18.98 6.68 0.11
N ILE A 180 20.10 7.23 -0.35
CA ILE A 180 20.95 8.09 0.48
C ILE A 180 20.34 9.50 0.55
N ALA A 181 20.10 9.97 1.76
CA ALA A 181 19.59 11.33 1.96
C ALA A 181 20.56 12.38 1.37
N PRO A 182 20.08 13.31 0.54
CA PRO A 182 20.92 14.40 0.01
C PRO A 182 21.43 15.28 1.15
N MET A 183 22.60 15.90 0.96
CA MET A 183 23.15 16.85 1.90
C MET A 183 22.43 18.20 1.75
N LEU A 184 22.02 18.81 2.86
CA LEU A 184 21.46 20.15 2.89
C LEU A 184 22.56 21.18 2.54
N ASP A 185 22.31 22.02 1.56
CA ASP A 185 23.26 23.06 1.14
C ASP A 185 23.48 24.15 2.20
N SER A 186 22.53 24.33 3.10
CA SER A 186 22.55 25.31 4.17
C SER A 186 23.04 24.70 5.48
N ARG A 187 23.84 25.45 6.24
CA ARG A 187 24.29 25.01 7.55
C ARG A 187 23.19 25.16 8.59
N ALA A 188 22.99 24.12 9.37
CA ALA A 188 22.16 24.14 10.55
C ALA A 188 22.93 24.69 11.76
N ASN A 189 22.21 25.18 12.76
CA ASN A 189 22.79 25.60 14.06
C ASN A 189 22.27 24.68 15.15
N PHE A 190 23.09 24.45 16.19
CA PHE A 190 22.61 23.74 17.36
C PHE A 190 22.99 24.47 18.67
N ALA A 191 22.16 24.29 19.67
CA ALA A 191 22.39 24.72 21.04
C ALA A 191 22.02 23.58 22.01
N ILE A 192 22.84 23.40 23.03
CA ILE A 192 22.57 22.46 24.11
C ILE A 192 22.27 23.27 25.36
N GLU A 193 21.00 23.27 25.75
CA GLU A 193 20.50 23.98 26.92
C GLU A 193 19.87 22.99 27.88
N ASP A 194 20.30 23.02 29.13
CA ASP A 194 19.86 22.11 30.20
C ASP A 194 19.93 20.66 29.80
N ARG A 195 18.79 20.03 29.56
CA ARG A 195 18.64 18.63 29.16
C ARG A 195 18.01 18.49 27.78
N ARG A 196 18.19 19.46 26.91
CA ARG A 196 17.66 19.49 25.54
C ARG A 196 18.73 19.90 24.56
N LEU A 197 18.78 19.19 23.46
CA LEU A 197 19.49 19.61 22.27
C LEU A 197 18.45 20.25 21.34
N ARG A 198 18.72 21.51 20.94
CA ARG A 198 17.93 22.17 19.89
C ARG A 198 18.75 22.26 18.64
N ILE A 199 18.16 21.95 17.51
CA ILE A 199 18.79 22.08 16.20
C ILE A 199 17.86 22.90 15.31
N GLY A 200 18.35 24.01 14.78
CA GLY A 200 17.66 24.83 13.80
C GLY A 200 18.14 24.47 12.39
N ILE A 201 17.27 23.88 11.61
CA ILE A 201 17.55 23.41 10.25
C ILE A 201 16.81 24.32 9.27
N PRO A 202 17.53 25.05 8.37
CA PRO A 202 16.89 25.82 7.30
C PRO A 202 16.14 24.89 6.35
N LEU A 203 14.82 25.04 6.31
CA LEU A 203 13.94 24.17 5.51
C LEU A 203 12.71 24.96 5.07
N PRO A 204 12.36 24.99 3.76
CA PRO A 204 11.23 25.77 3.25
C PRO A 204 9.95 25.54 4.04
N ALA A 205 9.19 26.63 4.31
CA ALA A 205 7.99 26.60 5.16
C ALA A 205 6.87 25.72 4.59
N ASP A 206 6.81 25.57 3.28
CA ASP A 206 5.82 24.76 2.55
C ASP A 206 6.13 23.26 2.53
N MET A 207 7.35 22.87 2.95
CA MET A 207 7.71 21.45 3.02
C MET A 207 6.92 20.74 4.11
N THR A 208 6.16 19.72 3.71
CA THR A 208 5.32 18.92 4.61
C THR A 208 6.15 17.83 5.29
N LEU A 209 6.00 17.71 6.61
CA LEU A 209 6.64 16.68 7.41
C LEU A 209 5.58 15.72 7.92
N SER A 210 5.53 14.50 7.36
CA SER A 210 4.49 13.52 7.74
C SER A 210 4.84 12.74 9.02
N SER A 211 6.13 12.45 9.23
CA SER A 211 6.62 11.73 10.40
C SER A 211 8.06 12.13 10.71
N PRO A 212 8.30 13.40 11.06
CA PRO A 212 9.65 13.91 11.24
C PRO A 212 10.38 13.18 12.37
N HIS A 213 11.65 12.87 12.13
CA HIS A 213 12.55 12.34 13.13
C HIS A 213 13.99 12.77 12.83
N LEU A 214 14.70 13.09 13.88
CA LEU A 214 16.10 13.50 13.82
C LEU A 214 16.99 12.34 14.26
N PHE A 215 17.82 11.87 13.37
CA PHE A 215 18.88 10.90 13.62
C PHE A 215 20.20 11.66 13.73
N ILE A 216 20.93 11.52 14.83
CA ILE A 216 22.19 12.21 15.11
C ILE A 216 23.31 11.19 15.06
N GLU A 217 24.41 11.49 14.37
CA GLU A 217 25.52 10.53 14.24
C GLU A 217 26.31 10.39 15.54
N GLU A 218 26.45 11.48 16.30
CA GLU A 218 27.19 11.49 17.57
C GLU A 218 26.39 10.79 18.68
N ARG A 219 26.99 9.81 19.31
CA ARG A 219 26.39 9.10 20.47
C ARG A 219 26.44 9.92 21.75
N GLU A 220 27.49 10.73 21.92
CA GLU A 220 27.73 11.59 23.08
C GLU A 220 27.91 13.06 22.67
N LEU A 221 27.25 13.93 23.41
CA LEU A 221 27.23 15.37 23.17
C LEU A 221 28.06 16.16 24.19
N GLY A 222 29.09 15.50 24.76
CA GLY A 222 29.92 16.04 25.81
C GLY A 222 29.26 16.04 27.20
N LYS A 223 30.08 16.07 28.25
CA LYS A 223 29.62 16.03 29.65
C LYS A 223 28.72 14.84 30.01
N GLY A 224 28.91 13.69 29.37
CA GLY A 224 28.11 12.49 29.59
C GLY A 224 26.65 12.64 29.15
N ARG A 225 26.33 13.57 28.25
CA ARG A 225 24.99 13.75 27.69
C ARG A 225 24.85 12.94 26.42
N ARG A 226 23.72 12.25 26.28
CA ARG A 226 23.36 11.53 25.05
C ARG A 226 21.91 11.85 24.65
N PRO A 227 21.57 11.79 23.35
CA PRO A 227 20.18 11.88 22.93
C PRO A 227 19.33 10.78 23.57
N ALA A 228 18.16 11.13 24.11
CA ALA A 228 17.20 10.18 24.68
C ALA A 228 16.18 9.80 23.61
N TYR A 229 16.57 8.92 22.70
CA TYR A 229 15.78 8.61 21.51
C TYR A 229 14.43 7.91 21.81
N ALA A 230 14.32 7.21 22.93
CA ALA A 230 13.06 6.63 23.39
C ALA A 230 12.03 7.68 23.82
N ARG A 231 12.47 8.93 24.04
CA ARG A 231 11.56 10.05 24.32
C ARG A 231 11.16 10.75 23.05
N GLU A 232 9.96 11.32 23.06
CA GLU A 232 9.42 12.06 21.92
C GLU A 232 10.27 13.31 21.60
N GLN A 233 10.61 13.46 20.32
CA GLN A 233 11.23 14.66 19.77
C GLN A 233 10.13 15.65 19.39
N THR A 234 10.32 16.92 19.65
CA THR A 234 9.36 17.96 19.29
C THR A 234 9.90 18.86 18.18
N PHE A 235 9.03 19.24 17.27
CA PHE A 235 9.37 20.04 16.10
C PHE A 235 8.54 21.32 16.07
N TYR A 236 9.20 22.44 15.77
CA TYR A 236 8.58 23.76 15.67
C TYR A 236 8.98 24.41 14.35
N ARG A 237 8.09 25.23 13.78
CA ARG A 237 8.37 26.04 12.61
C ARG A 237 8.43 27.51 12.96
N ASP A 238 9.48 28.20 12.51
CA ASP A 238 9.63 29.63 12.51
C ASP A 238 10.02 30.11 11.10
N GLY A 239 9.01 30.35 10.26
CA GLY A 239 9.22 30.61 8.83
C GLY A 239 9.90 29.41 8.13
N ASP A 240 11.03 29.70 7.46
CA ASP A 240 11.87 28.71 6.77
C ASP A 240 12.89 28.02 7.71
N LEU A 241 12.70 28.10 9.01
CA LEU A 241 13.52 27.41 9.99
C LEU A 241 12.69 26.32 10.70
N LEU A 242 13.14 25.08 10.59
CA LEU A 242 12.64 23.99 11.41
C LEU A 242 13.51 23.88 12.67
N VAL A 243 12.90 23.99 13.83
CA VAL A 243 13.56 23.76 15.12
C VAL A 243 13.17 22.40 15.66
N ALA A 244 14.14 21.50 15.79
CA ALA A 244 13.97 20.20 16.40
C ALA A 244 14.50 20.24 17.84
N GLU A 245 13.69 19.80 18.81
CA GLU A 245 14.12 19.61 20.20
C GLU A 245 14.23 18.12 20.50
N VAL A 246 15.43 17.68 20.86
CA VAL A 246 15.74 16.31 21.25
C VAL A 246 16.03 16.27 22.75
N PRO A 247 15.29 15.50 23.56
CA PRO A 247 15.59 15.33 24.98
C PRO A 247 16.95 14.67 25.18
N LEU A 248 17.68 15.05 26.22
CA LEU A 248 18.97 14.49 26.58
C LEU A 248 18.89 13.72 27.92
N ASP A 249 19.54 12.56 27.96
CA ASP A 249 19.85 11.84 29.17
C ASP A 249 21.26 12.19 29.68
N GLN A 250 21.40 12.20 30.99
CA GLN A 250 22.69 12.39 31.65
C GLN A 250 23.22 11.03 32.08
N LEU A 251 24.31 10.59 31.51
CA LEU A 251 25.00 9.38 31.93
C LEU A 251 25.83 9.69 33.19
N ASN A 252 25.67 8.88 34.21
CA ASN A 252 26.52 8.92 35.41
C ASN A 252 27.82 8.17 35.15
N LEU A 253 28.67 8.70 34.29
CA LEU A 253 29.98 8.13 33.97
C LEU A 253 31.05 8.67 34.92
N PRO A 254 32.11 7.92 35.24
CA PRO A 254 33.27 8.40 35.90
C PRO A 254 33.89 9.58 35.13
N ALA A 255 34.37 10.60 35.82
CA ALA A 255 34.92 11.82 35.22
C ALA A 255 36.03 11.56 34.19
N GLU A 256 36.73 10.45 34.31
CA GLU A 256 37.79 9.99 33.39
C GLU A 256 37.29 9.55 32.03
N ILE A 257 36.00 9.19 31.93
CA ILE A 257 35.36 8.70 30.68
C ILE A 257 34.52 9.78 30.03
N VAL A 258 34.15 10.81 30.78
CA VAL A 258 33.32 11.93 30.27
C VAL A 258 34.11 12.76 29.27
N ARG A 259 33.72 12.71 28.00
CA ARG A 259 34.29 13.59 26.96
C ARG A 259 33.85 15.04 27.19
N GLU A 260 34.80 15.92 27.39
CA GLU A 260 34.62 17.38 27.32
C GLU A 260 35.62 17.96 26.29
N PRO A 261 35.20 18.87 25.44
CA PRO A 261 33.99 19.71 25.43
C PRO A 261 32.85 19.12 24.58
N ALA A 262 31.73 19.88 24.49
CA ALA A 262 30.68 19.60 23.53
C ALA A 262 31.22 19.56 22.08
N PRO A 263 30.66 18.79 21.17
CA PRO A 263 31.14 18.70 19.81
C PRO A 263 31.07 20.04 19.11
N SER A 264 32.10 20.34 18.28
CA SER A 264 32.14 21.55 17.47
C SER A 264 31.29 21.46 16.20
N ARG A 265 30.79 20.27 15.88
CA ARG A 265 29.96 19.94 14.73
C ARG A 265 29.08 18.78 15.10
N LEU A 266 27.84 18.79 14.64
CA LEU A 266 26.91 17.67 14.69
C LEU A 266 26.47 17.33 13.27
N ASP A 267 26.54 16.04 12.92
CA ASP A 267 26.04 15.53 11.67
C ASP A 267 24.83 14.66 11.94
N GLY A 268 23.89 14.60 10.98
CA GLY A 268 22.70 13.80 11.16
C GLY A 268 21.79 13.79 9.94
N ILE A 269 20.70 13.05 10.09
CA ILE A 269 19.63 12.91 9.08
C ILE A 269 18.33 13.41 9.70
N LEU A 270 17.69 14.37 9.05
CA LEU A 270 16.29 14.72 9.31
C LEU A 270 15.42 13.90 8.37
N ALA A 271 14.74 12.91 8.87
CA ALA A 271 13.71 12.20 8.10
C ALA A 271 12.42 13.02 8.05
N PHE A 272 11.80 13.10 6.89
CA PHE A 272 10.50 13.72 6.67
C PHE A 272 9.37 12.69 6.76
N SER A 273 9.67 11.47 6.29
CA SER A 273 8.82 10.29 6.29
C SER A 273 9.66 9.04 6.54
N ARG A 274 9.10 7.86 6.29
CA ARG A 274 9.75 6.58 6.61
C ARG A 274 11.10 6.37 5.91
N ASP A 275 11.24 6.78 4.65
CA ASP A 275 12.41 6.48 3.82
C ASP A 275 12.98 7.73 3.09
N VAL A 276 12.45 8.93 3.39
CA VAL A 276 12.86 10.19 2.77
C VAL A 276 13.35 11.16 3.83
N GLY A 277 14.48 11.75 3.61
CA GLY A 277 15.10 12.69 4.54
C GLY A 277 16.20 13.53 3.89
N VAL A 278 16.82 14.40 4.66
CA VAL A 278 17.95 15.23 4.27
C VAL A 278 19.07 15.10 5.32
N ARG A 279 20.31 14.97 4.88
CA ARG A 279 21.47 15.06 5.77
C ARG A 279 21.78 16.52 6.07
N PHE A 280 22.15 16.80 7.29
CA PHE A 280 22.54 18.14 7.71
C PHE A 280 23.83 18.11 8.51
N THR A 281 24.53 19.22 8.47
CA THR A 281 25.67 19.53 9.37
C THR A 281 25.27 20.74 10.19
N ALA A 282 25.30 20.62 11.52
CA ALA A 282 25.01 21.71 12.42
C ALA A 282 26.29 22.17 13.17
N VAL A 283 26.41 23.48 13.38
CA VAL A 283 27.49 24.11 14.17
C VAL A 283 26.92 24.80 15.42
N PRO A 284 27.69 24.97 16.49
CA PRO A 284 27.21 25.68 17.66
C PRO A 284 26.73 27.09 17.29
N GLY A 285 25.51 27.45 17.67
CA GLY A 285 24.91 28.75 17.36
C GLY A 285 23.56 28.92 18.06
N ALA A 286 23.05 30.14 18.02
CA ALA A 286 21.74 30.45 18.60
C ALA A 286 20.63 29.77 17.80
N VAL A 287 19.72 29.10 18.51
CA VAL A 287 18.51 28.45 17.95
C VAL A 287 17.31 29.08 18.64
N PRO A 288 16.28 29.56 17.91
CA PRO A 288 15.07 30.12 18.51
C PRO A 288 14.40 29.17 19.50
N SER A 289 13.89 29.73 20.59
CA SER A 289 13.27 28.93 21.66
C SER A 289 11.79 28.64 21.41
N ALA A 290 11.16 29.26 20.43
CA ALA A 290 9.74 29.16 20.15
C ALA A 290 9.46 29.22 18.65
N GLY A 291 8.45 28.50 18.23
CA GLY A 291 7.86 28.48 16.88
C GLY A 291 6.47 27.90 16.96
N LYS A 292 5.78 27.81 15.82
CA LYS A 292 4.50 27.08 15.75
C LYS A 292 4.81 25.59 15.79
N PRO A 293 4.16 24.79 16.69
CA PRO A 293 4.33 23.34 16.66
C PRO A 293 4.03 22.79 15.26
N VAL A 294 4.91 21.98 14.75
CA VAL A 294 4.63 21.22 13.52
C VAL A 294 3.55 20.21 13.88
N ALA A 295 2.39 20.34 13.25
CA ALA A 295 1.34 19.33 13.37
C ALA A 295 1.88 18.05 12.71
N VAL A 296 2.44 17.17 13.52
CA VAL A 296 2.69 15.79 13.11
C VAL A 296 1.33 15.19 12.88
N GLN A 297 1.12 14.58 11.71
CA GLN A 297 -0.11 13.89 11.42
C GLN A 297 -0.14 12.64 12.31
N GLU A 298 -0.63 12.82 13.56
CA GLU A 298 -0.81 11.70 14.48
C GLU A 298 -1.71 10.67 13.81
N THR A 299 -1.25 9.42 13.80
CA THR A 299 -2.15 8.31 13.42
C THR A 299 -3.34 8.39 14.37
N PRO A 300 -4.59 8.39 13.84
CA PRO A 300 -5.77 8.50 14.68
C PRO A 300 -5.69 7.46 15.80
N ALA A 301 -6.04 7.85 17.02
CA ALA A 301 -5.98 6.96 18.18
C ALA A 301 -6.71 5.65 17.87
N LEU A 302 -6.16 4.52 18.22
CA LEU A 302 -6.66 3.17 17.89
C LEU A 302 -8.17 3.02 18.19
N TRP A 303 -8.64 3.60 19.30
CA TRP A 303 -10.08 3.56 19.66
C TRP A 303 -10.98 4.25 18.62
N LEU A 304 -10.50 5.31 17.96
CA LEU A 304 -11.23 6.01 16.91
C LEU A 304 -11.30 5.17 15.63
N LEU A 305 -10.20 4.48 15.29
CA LEU A 305 -10.17 3.53 14.19
C LEU A 305 -11.08 2.34 14.43
N VAL A 306 -11.12 1.83 15.67
CA VAL A 306 -12.01 0.73 16.10
C VAL A 306 -13.48 1.17 16.00
N LEU A 307 -13.83 2.39 16.47
CA LEU A 307 -15.18 2.92 16.31
C LEU A 307 -15.55 3.13 14.84
N GLY A 308 -14.63 3.62 14.03
CA GLY A 308 -14.80 3.74 12.58
C GLY A 308 -15.03 2.39 11.90
N ALA A 309 -14.25 1.36 12.26
CA ALA A 309 -14.40 -0.01 11.75
C ALA A 309 -15.74 -0.63 12.17
N LEU A 310 -16.16 -0.41 13.41
CA LEU A 310 -17.45 -0.88 13.93
C LEU A 310 -18.63 -0.19 13.23
N ALA A 311 -18.54 1.12 13.03
CA ALA A 311 -19.55 1.89 12.29
C ALA A 311 -19.58 1.47 10.80
N GLY A 312 -18.41 1.24 10.19
CA GLY A 312 -18.29 0.69 8.83
C GLY A 312 -18.94 -0.68 8.73
N GLY A 313 -18.65 -1.59 9.68
CA GLY A 313 -19.29 -2.91 9.75
C GLY A 313 -20.81 -2.84 9.90
N LEU A 314 -21.32 -1.90 10.70
CA LEU A 314 -22.75 -1.65 10.82
C LEU A 314 -23.36 -1.15 9.50
N LEU A 315 -22.67 -0.26 8.79
CA LEU A 315 -23.10 0.28 7.49
C LEU A 315 -23.19 -0.82 6.42
N LEU A 316 -22.33 -1.85 6.49
CA LEU A 316 -22.36 -2.99 5.56
C LEU A 316 -23.70 -3.74 5.56
N ASN A 317 -24.49 -3.67 6.64
CA ASN A 317 -25.83 -4.27 6.69
C ASN A 317 -26.85 -3.59 5.75
N VAL A 318 -26.58 -2.35 5.32
CA VAL A 318 -27.45 -1.61 4.37
C VAL A 318 -27.13 -2.07 2.92
N MET A 319 -26.03 -2.78 2.71
CA MET A 319 -25.64 -3.26 1.39
C MET A 319 -26.60 -4.32 0.85
N PRO A 320 -27.00 -4.23 -0.43
CA PRO A 320 -28.01 -5.11 -1.03
C PRO A 320 -27.60 -6.59 -1.06
N CYS A 321 -26.30 -6.89 -0.98
CA CYS A 321 -25.78 -8.27 -0.98
C CYS A 321 -26.04 -8.99 0.35
N VAL A 322 -26.06 -8.27 1.46
CA VAL A 322 -26.26 -8.83 2.81
C VAL A 322 -27.75 -8.98 3.13
N PHE A 323 -28.57 -8.11 2.55
CA PHE A 323 -30.02 -8.04 2.82
C PHE A 323 -30.80 -9.37 2.60
N PRO A 324 -30.55 -10.17 1.54
CA PRO A 324 -31.24 -11.46 1.37
C PRO A 324 -31.04 -12.42 2.55
N ILE A 325 -29.84 -12.45 3.10
CA ILE A 325 -29.49 -13.29 4.25
C ILE A 325 -30.16 -12.76 5.52
N LEU A 326 -30.15 -11.44 5.69
CA LEU A 326 -30.83 -10.77 6.79
C LEU A 326 -32.33 -11.02 6.80
N SER A 327 -33.00 -10.89 5.66
CA SER A 327 -34.46 -11.04 5.54
C SER A 327 -34.92 -12.47 5.83
N LEU A 328 -34.18 -13.48 5.34
CA LEU A 328 -34.48 -14.87 5.63
C LEU A 328 -34.34 -15.21 7.11
N LYS A 329 -33.31 -14.68 7.78
CA LYS A 329 -33.04 -14.92 9.19
C LYS A 329 -33.98 -14.14 10.11
N ALA A 330 -34.28 -12.87 9.78
CA ALA A 330 -35.26 -12.08 10.51
C ALA A 330 -36.66 -12.72 10.46
N LEU A 331 -37.03 -13.30 9.30
CA LEU A 331 -38.29 -14.00 9.15
C LEU A 331 -38.35 -15.30 9.98
N SER A 332 -37.25 -16.04 10.10
CA SER A 332 -37.15 -17.22 10.95
C SER A 332 -37.31 -16.87 12.42
N LEU A 333 -36.63 -15.80 12.89
CA LEU A 333 -36.74 -15.32 14.25
C LEU A 333 -38.15 -14.75 14.60
N ALA A 334 -38.82 -14.09 13.63
CA ALA A 334 -40.14 -13.52 13.83
C ALA A 334 -41.28 -14.59 13.85
N ARG A 335 -41.08 -15.73 13.17
CA ARG A 335 -42.04 -16.85 13.14
C ARG A 335 -41.91 -17.82 14.29
N ALA A 336 -40.74 -17.85 14.93
CA ALA A 336 -40.48 -18.72 16.05
C ALA A 336 -40.98 -18.04 17.34
N GLY A 337 -42.02 -18.58 17.95
CA GLY A 337 -42.40 -18.29 19.35
C GLY A 337 -41.35 -18.85 20.33
N GLU A 338 -40.09 -18.71 20.01
CA GLU A 338 -38.94 -19.37 20.62
C GLU A 338 -38.52 -18.79 21.95
N SER A 339 -37.95 -19.64 22.77
CA SER A 339 -37.41 -19.28 24.08
C SER A 339 -36.30 -18.22 23.88
N GLN A 340 -36.23 -17.24 24.80
CA GLN A 340 -35.21 -16.18 24.81
C GLN A 340 -33.77 -16.75 24.76
N ALA A 341 -33.58 -17.93 25.34
CA ALA A 341 -32.28 -18.61 25.35
C ALA A 341 -31.85 -19.08 23.96
N GLU A 342 -32.77 -19.51 23.10
CA GLU A 342 -32.47 -20.01 21.76
C GLU A 342 -32.09 -18.90 20.80
N ALA A 343 -32.81 -17.80 20.82
CA ALA A 343 -32.47 -16.63 20.04
C ALA A 343 -31.14 -15.96 20.46
N ARG A 344 -30.81 -16.01 21.76
CA ARG A 344 -29.52 -15.56 22.28
C ARG A 344 -28.37 -16.45 21.74
N ARG A 345 -28.55 -17.79 21.79
CA ARG A 345 -27.57 -18.74 21.26
C ARG A 345 -27.36 -18.57 19.73
N GLU A 346 -28.41 -18.37 18.98
CA GLU A 346 -28.32 -18.11 17.54
C GLU A 346 -27.62 -16.78 17.23
N GLY A 347 -27.93 -15.69 17.96
CA GLY A 347 -27.27 -14.40 17.79
C GLY A 347 -25.77 -14.46 18.08
N ILE A 348 -25.39 -15.15 19.17
CA ILE A 348 -23.96 -15.34 19.53
C ILE A 348 -23.25 -16.21 18.49
N ALA A 349 -23.88 -17.32 18.05
CA ALA A 349 -23.29 -18.22 17.04
C ALA A 349 -23.09 -17.51 15.68
N TYR A 350 -24.05 -16.70 15.24
CA TYR A 350 -23.91 -15.87 14.04
C TYR A 350 -22.75 -14.88 14.17
N THR A 351 -22.68 -14.19 15.32
CA THR A 351 -21.61 -13.22 15.61
C THR A 351 -20.25 -13.89 15.60
N ALA A 352 -20.12 -15.08 16.20
CA ALA A 352 -18.89 -15.86 16.18
C ALA A 352 -18.46 -16.24 14.75
N GLY A 353 -19.43 -16.62 13.88
CA GLY A 353 -19.17 -16.92 12.48
C GLY A 353 -18.69 -15.72 11.68
N ALA A 354 -19.34 -14.57 11.81
CA ALA A 354 -18.96 -13.33 11.13
C ALA A 354 -17.59 -12.82 11.61
N LEU A 355 -17.35 -12.86 12.93
CA LEU A 355 -16.08 -12.45 13.53
C LEU A 355 -14.93 -13.33 13.04
N LEU A 356 -15.11 -14.65 13.05
CA LEU A 356 -14.09 -15.60 12.57
C LEU A 356 -13.77 -15.36 11.10
N ALA A 357 -14.78 -15.13 10.25
CA ALA A 357 -14.57 -14.86 8.83
C ALA A 357 -13.74 -13.59 8.61
N CYS A 358 -14.08 -12.49 9.29
CA CYS A 358 -13.34 -11.23 9.16
C CYS A 358 -11.91 -11.33 9.69
N VAL A 359 -11.71 -11.97 10.84
CA VAL A 359 -10.37 -12.18 11.42
C VAL A 359 -9.53 -13.12 10.55
N ALA A 360 -10.13 -14.19 10.01
CA ALA A 360 -9.43 -15.10 9.10
C ALA A 360 -9.01 -14.39 7.81
N LEU A 361 -9.87 -13.54 7.25
CA LEU A 361 -9.56 -12.72 6.07
C LEU A 361 -8.42 -11.75 6.38
N GLY A 362 -8.48 -11.05 7.51
CA GLY A 362 -7.40 -10.17 7.98
C GLY A 362 -6.08 -10.93 8.19
N GLY A 363 -6.14 -12.12 8.77
CA GLY A 363 -4.97 -12.99 8.96
C GLY A 363 -4.34 -13.44 7.64
N VAL A 364 -5.15 -13.81 6.64
CA VAL A 364 -4.66 -14.15 5.29
C VAL A 364 -3.97 -12.95 4.64
N LEU A 365 -4.56 -11.76 4.73
CA LEU A 365 -3.96 -10.54 4.20
C LEU A 365 -2.62 -10.20 4.86
N LEU A 366 -2.53 -10.33 6.19
CA LEU A 366 -1.28 -10.10 6.92
C LEU A 366 -0.22 -11.16 6.57
N ALA A 367 -0.63 -12.41 6.37
CA ALA A 367 0.28 -13.48 5.93
C ALA A 367 0.81 -13.23 4.51
N LEU A 368 -0.02 -12.78 3.57
CA LEU A 368 0.41 -12.39 2.21
C LEU A 368 1.36 -11.20 2.25
N ARG A 369 1.06 -10.19 3.09
CA ARG A 369 1.95 -9.06 3.32
C ARG A 369 3.32 -9.50 3.84
N SER A 370 3.37 -10.42 4.80
CA SER A 370 4.63 -10.94 5.34
C SER A 370 5.42 -11.78 4.33
N ALA A 371 4.74 -12.33 3.32
CA ALA A 371 5.37 -13.04 2.21
C ALA A 371 5.95 -12.09 1.13
N GLY A 372 5.85 -10.76 1.31
CA GLY A 372 6.36 -9.78 0.37
C GLY A 372 5.47 -9.56 -0.86
N GLU A 373 4.29 -10.16 -0.89
CA GLU A 373 3.31 -9.92 -1.94
C GLU A 373 2.59 -8.59 -1.67
N ALA A 374 2.83 -7.59 -2.52
CA ALA A 374 2.08 -6.33 -2.52
C ALA A 374 0.67 -6.58 -3.09
N VAL A 375 -0.17 -7.31 -2.35
CA VAL A 375 -1.53 -7.62 -2.75
C VAL A 375 -2.44 -6.48 -2.34
N GLY A 376 -2.66 -5.53 -3.23
CA GLY A 376 -3.74 -4.55 -3.08
C GLY A 376 -5.09 -5.24 -3.24
N TRP A 377 -6.11 -4.84 -2.46
CA TRP A 377 -7.48 -5.39 -2.56
C TRP A 377 -8.12 -5.28 -3.96
N ALA A 378 -7.60 -4.36 -4.79
CA ALA A 378 -8.07 -4.08 -6.13
C ALA A 378 -7.81 -5.21 -7.14
N PHE A 379 -6.91 -6.17 -6.84
CA PHE A 379 -6.57 -7.26 -7.77
C PHE A 379 -7.79 -8.09 -8.20
N GLN A 380 -8.81 -8.19 -7.33
CA GLN A 380 -10.05 -8.92 -7.64
C GLN A 380 -10.82 -8.32 -8.82
N LEU A 381 -10.76 -7.00 -9.01
CA LEU A 381 -11.43 -6.30 -10.10
C LEU A 381 -10.56 -6.21 -11.37
N GLN A 382 -9.30 -6.61 -11.29
CA GLN A 382 -8.36 -6.63 -12.42
C GLN A 382 -8.37 -7.99 -13.15
N GLU A 383 -8.90 -9.03 -12.49
CA GLU A 383 -8.91 -10.39 -13.04
C GLU A 383 -10.24 -10.66 -13.75
N PRO A 384 -10.26 -10.90 -15.07
CA PRO A 384 -11.50 -11.14 -15.83
C PRO A 384 -12.35 -12.28 -15.29
N ALA A 385 -11.73 -13.36 -14.79
CA ALA A 385 -12.44 -14.51 -14.22
C ALA A 385 -13.25 -14.12 -12.98
N VAL A 386 -12.66 -13.28 -12.11
CA VAL A 386 -13.31 -12.80 -10.90
C VAL A 386 -14.46 -11.85 -11.25
N VAL A 387 -14.28 -10.97 -12.22
CA VAL A 387 -15.33 -10.03 -12.67
C VAL A 387 -16.52 -10.81 -13.26
N ILE A 388 -16.29 -11.87 -14.05
CA ILE A 388 -17.34 -12.73 -14.57
C ILE A 388 -18.05 -13.47 -13.44
N ALA A 389 -17.31 -13.97 -12.44
CA ALA A 389 -17.91 -14.64 -11.28
C ALA A 389 -18.78 -13.67 -10.47
N LEU A 390 -18.31 -12.44 -10.25
CA LEU A 390 -19.07 -11.39 -9.57
C LEU A 390 -20.31 -10.96 -10.36
N LEU A 391 -20.19 -10.85 -11.68
CA LEU A 391 -21.33 -10.56 -12.57
C LEU A 391 -22.40 -11.67 -12.50
N ALA A 392 -21.99 -12.93 -12.54
CA ALA A 392 -22.90 -14.06 -12.41
C ALA A 392 -23.60 -14.05 -11.05
N LEU A 393 -22.86 -13.80 -9.96
CA LEU A 393 -23.39 -13.69 -8.61
C LEU A 393 -24.35 -12.51 -8.48
N ALA A 394 -23.98 -11.33 -8.94
CA ALA A 394 -24.82 -10.12 -8.90
C ALA A 394 -26.11 -10.30 -9.71
N SER A 395 -26.02 -10.93 -10.89
CA SER A 395 -27.19 -11.26 -11.73
C SER A 395 -28.13 -12.25 -11.04
N ALA A 396 -27.57 -13.28 -10.38
CA ALA A 396 -28.37 -14.25 -9.63
C ALA A 396 -29.06 -13.60 -8.42
N ILE A 397 -28.35 -12.76 -7.64
CA ILE A 397 -28.94 -12.03 -6.51
C ILE A 397 -30.04 -11.07 -7.00
N THR A 398 -29.79 -10.34 -8.09
CA THR A 398 -30.79 -9.45 -8.70
C THR A 398 -32.05 -10.23 -9.10
N ALA A 399 -31.91 -11.36 -9.76
CA ALA A 399 -33.01 -12.22 -10.14
C ALA A 399 -33.80 -12.79 -8.92
N ASN A 400 -33.08 -13.12 -7.84
CA ASN A 400 -33.68 -13.51 -6.59
C ASN A 400 -34.48 -12.38 -5.92
N LEU A 401 -33.87 -11.19 -5.82
CA LEU A 401 -34.50 -9.98 -5.24
C LEU A 401 -35.72 -9.55 -6.07
N ALA A 402 -35.67 -9.65 -7.39
CA ALA A 402 -36.81 -9.41 -8.29
C ALA A 402 -37.93 -10.44 -8.15
N GLY A 403 -37.70 -11.53 -7.42
CA GLY A 403 -38.70 -12.58 -7.19
C GLY A 403 -38.83 -13.61 -8.34
N LEU A 404 -37.83 -13.65 -9.25
CA LEU A 404 -37.86 -14.59 -10.38
C LEU A 404 -37.70 -16.05 -9.96
N PHE A 405 -36.99 -16.29 -8.86
CA PHE A 405 -36.84 -17.61 -8.24
C PHE A 405 -36.67 -17.51 -6.72
N ALA A 406 -36.98 -18.55 -6.01
CA ALA A 406 -36.72 -18.67 -4.59
C ALA A 406 -35.49 -19.58 -4.36
N LEU A 407 -34.55 -19.15 -3.52
CA LEU A 407 -33.48 -20.05 -3.07
C LEU A 407 -34.16 -21.18 -2.26
N PRO A 408 -33.89 -22.45 -2.59
CA PRO A 408 -34.39 -23.55 -1.77
C PRO A 408 -33.80 -23.35 -0.37
N SER A 409 -34.66 -23.41 0.65
CA SER A 409 -34.20 -23.45 2.03
C SER A 409 -33.45 -24.78 2.21
N ILE A 410 -32.13 -24.77 1.91
CA ILE A 410 -31.28 -25.90 2.22
C ILE A 410 -31.21 -25.94 3.74
N ALA A 411 -32.07 -26.73 4.36
CA ALA A 411 -31.99 -27.02 5.78
C ALA A 411 -30.75 -27.91 5.99
N LEU A 412 -29.56 -27.29 5.90
CA LEU A 412 -28.28 -27.95 6.21
C LEU A 412 -28.21 -28.40 7.67
N THR A 413 -29.06 -27.82 8.53
CA THR A 413 -29.15 -28.12 9.97
C THR A 413 -30.61 -28.08 10.41
N ARG A 414 -30.95 -28.88 11.42
CA ARG A 414 -32.29 -28.84 12.06
C ARG A 414 -32.52 -27.45 12.64
N ARG A 415 -33.78 -26.96 12.60
CA ARG A 415 -34.17 -25.68 13.17
C ARG A 415 -33.68 -25.58 14.61
N GLY A 416 -33.04 -24.46 14.98
CA GLY A 416 -32.55 -24.21 16.35
C GLY A 416 -31.13 -24.70 16.65
N GLU A 417 -30.38 -25.27 15.66
CA GLU A 417 -28.98 -25.62 15.90
C GLU A 417 -28.06 -24.42 15.73
N PRO A 418 -27.18 -24.11 16.73
CA PRO A 418 -26.21 -23.00 16.67
C PRO A 418 -25.26 -23.09 15.48
N ALA A 419 -24.93 -24.31 15.02
CA ALA A 419 -24.08 -24.56 13.87
C ALA A 419 -24.61 -23.93 12.56
N GLY A 420 -25.94 -23.91 12.37
CA GLY A 420 -26.56 -23.27 11.20
C GLY A 420 -26.47 -21.73 11.25
N ALA A 421 -26.56 -21.14 12.44
CA ALA A 421 -26.39 -19.72 12.64
C ALA A 421 -24.93 -19.28 12.43
N PHE A 422 -23.98 -20.06 12.93
CA PHE A 422 -22.53 -19.86 12.71
C PHE A 422 -22.19 -19.91 11.22
N ALA A 423 -22.63 -20.95 10.50
CA ALA A 423 -22.41 -21.08 9.06
C ALA A 423 -23.01 -19.91 8.26
N THR A 424 -24.18 -19.40 8.71
CA THR A 424 -24.82 -18.24 8.08
C THR A 424 -24.02 -16.97 8.31
N GLY A 425 -23.45 -16.77 9.51
CA GLY A 425 -22.56 -15.64 9.81
C GLY A 425 -21.27 -15.67 8.98
N LEU A 426 -20.65 -16.84 8.85
CA LEU A 426 -19.50 -17.05 7.99
C LEU A 426 -19.81 -16.72 6.52
N LEU A 427 -20.93 -17.24 6.01
CA LEU A 427 -21.38 -17.01 4.65
C LEU A 427 -21.72 -15.54 4.40
N ALA A 428 -22.34 -14.86 5.36
CA ALA A 428 -22.69 -13.44 5.24
C ALA A 428 -21.45 -12.56 5.07
N ALA A 429 -20.42 -12.79 5.86
CA ALA A 429 -19.16 -12.06 5.74
C ALA A 429 -18.47 -12.34 4.38
N PHE A 430 -18.48 -13.60 3.93
CA PHE A 430 -17.89 -13.98 2.65
C PHE A 430 -18.64 -13.36 1.45
N VAL A 431 -19.97 -13.38 1.46
CA VAL A 431 -20.81 -12.78 0.39
C VAL A 431 -20.73 -11.25 0.41
N ALA A 432 -20.53 -10.63 1.58
CA ALA A 432 -20.37 -9.17 1.68
C ALA A 432 -19.03 -8.69 1.10
N THR A 433 -18.00 -9.51 1.09
CA THR A 433 -16.62 -9.13 0.69
C THR A 433 -16.53 -8.44 -0.68
N PRO A 434 -17.11 -8.95 -1.79
CA PRO A 434 -16.99 -8.30 -3.09
C PRO A 434 -17.72 -6.95 -3.20
N CYS A 435 -18.77 -6.74 -2.40
CA CYS A 435 -19.55 -5.51 -2.44
C CYS A 435 -18.94 -4.40 -1.58
N THR A 436 -17.98 -4.73 -0.70
CA THR A 436 -17.39 -3.79 0.26
C THR A 436 -16.11 -3.13 -0.26
N GLY A 437 -15.61 -3.54 -1.44
CA GLY A 437 -14.34 -3.11 -2.02
C GLY A 437 -14.06 -1.60 -1.91
N PRO A 438 -14.95 -0.72 -2.35
CA PRO A 438 -14.72 0.74 -2.28
C PRO A 438 -14.61 1.29 -0.85
N PHE A 439 -15.33 0.69 0.10
CA PHE A 439 -15.38 1.15 1.51
C PHE A 439 -14.27 0.53 2.36
N MET A 440 -13.80 -0.66 1.98
CA MET A 440 -12.71 -1.34 2.69
C MET A 440 -11.33 -0.77 2.36
N ALA A 441 -11.16 -0.06 1.25
CA ALA A 441 -9.89 0.51 0.85
C ALA A 441 -9.30 1.44 1.93
N ALA A 442 -10.13 2.27 2.58
CA ALA A 442 -9.71 3.15 3.67
C ALA A 442 -9.32 2.37 4.95
N ALA A 443 -10.12 1.35 5.32
CA ALA A 443 -9.83 0.50 6.48
C ALA A 443 -8.58 -0.36 6.27
N LEU A 444 -8.39 -0.85 5.05
CA LEU A 444 -7.22 -1.62 4.65
C LEU A 444 -5.96 -0.74 4.57
N GLY A 445 -6.07 0.49 4.06
CA GLY A 445 -4.98 1.46 4.08
C GLY A 445 -4.47 1.69 5.51
N ALA A 446 -5.38 1.86 6.48
CA ALA A 446 -5.02 1.98 7.88
C ALA A 446 -4.41 0.66 8.43
N ALA A 447 -4.99 -0.50 8.09
CA ALA A 447 -4.49 -1.80 8.56
C ALA A 447 -3.11 -2.17 7.98
N LEU A 448 -2.75 -1.64 6.81
CA LEU A 448 -1.43 -1.84 6.20
C LEU A 448 -0.31 -1.07 6.91
N VAL A 449 -0.63 0.02 7.58
CA VAL A 449 0.34 0.85 8.33
C VAL A 449 0.47 0.38 9.77
N LEU A 450 -0.56 -0.26 10.33
CA LEU A 450 -0.62 -0.67 11.74
C LEU A 450 0.15 -1.98 12.02
N PRO A 451 0.58 -2.18 13.28
CA PRO A 451 1.09 -3.46 13.75
C PRO A 451 0.08 -4.59 13.54
N PRO A 452 0.52 -5.85 13.34
CA PRO A 452 -0.37 -6.97 12.98
C PRO A 452 -1.52 -7.20 13.97
N LEU A 453 -1.27 -7.05 15.27
CA LEU A 453 -2.30 -7.24 16.30
C LEU A 453 -3.39 -6.17 16.23
N GLU A 454 -3.01 -4.92 16.04
CA GLU A 454 -3.96 -3.79 15.91
C GLU A 454 -4.78 -3.91 14.64
N ALA A 455 -4.17 -4.33 13.53
CA ALA A 455 -4.87 -4.63 12.29
C ALA A 455 -5.93 -5.74 12.49
N LEU A 456 -5.61 -6.83 13.20
CA LEU A 456 -6.57 -7.89 13.52
C LEU A 456 -7.73 -7.39 14.40
N VAL A 457 -7.46 -6.46 15.34
CA VAL A 457 -8.51 -5.82 16.16
C VAL A 457 -9.46 -5.01 15.28
N LEU A 458 -8.97 -4.32 14.24
CA LEU A 458 -9.84 -3.59 13.29
C LEU A 458 -10.71 -4.55 12.47
N PHE A 459 -10.18 -5.68 11.99
CA PHE A 459 -10.98 -6.70 11.31
C PHE A 459 -12.02 -7.34 12.24
N ALA A 460 -11.66 -7.56 13.51
CA ALA A 460 -12.61 -8.04 14.52
C ALA A 460 -13.73 -7.01 14.78
N ALA A 461 -13.39 -5.72 14.89
CA ALA A 461 -14.36 -4.65 15.07
C ALA A 461 -15.31 -4.53 13.86
N LEU A 462 -14.80 -4.67 12.63
CA LEU A 462 -15.59 -4.70 11.41
C LEU A 462 -16.59 -5.87 11.42
N GLY A 463 -16.12 -7.08 11.74
CA GLY A 463 -16.97 -8.28 11.85
C GLY A 463 -18.02 -8.16 12.96
N LEU A 464 -17.67 -7.54 14.09
CA LEU A 464 -18.60 -7.26 15.17
C LEU A 464 -19.66 -6.25 14.73
N GLY A 465 -19.27 -5.18 14.01
CA GLY A 465 -20.19 -4.20 13.45
C GLY A 465 -21.20 -4.83 12.49
N LEU A 466 -20.75 -5.73 11.62
CA LEU A 466 -21.61 -6.49 10.71
C LEU A 466 -22.63 -7.37 11.48
N ALA A 467 -22.20 -8.00 12.57
CA ALA A 467 -23.04 -8.87 13.37
C ALA A 467 -23.94 -8.14 14.39
N LEU A 468 -23.65 -6.87 14.69
CA LEU A 468 -24.24 -6.08 15.76
C LEU A 468 -25.80 -6.04 15.70
N PRO A 469 -26.47 -5.85 14.55
CA PRO A 469 -27.94 -5.87 14.51
C PRO A 469 -28.53 -7.22 14.97
N PHE A 470 -27.92 -8.35 14.59
CA PHE A 470 -28.37 -9.68 15.01
C PHE A 470 -28.09 -9.95 16.47
N LEU A 471 -26.93 -9.55 16.93
CA LEU A 471 -26.57 -9.66 18.34
C LEU A 471 -27.53 -8.84 19.21
N ALA A 472 -27.84 -7.62 18.79
CA ALA A 472 -28.80 -6.75 19.50
C ALA A 472 -30.20 -7.35 19.55
N ILE A 473 -30.71 -7.89 18.42
CA ILE A 473 -32.02 -8.57 18.37
C ILE A 473 -32.00 -9.85 19.24
N GLY A 474 -30.86 -10.57 19.29
CA GLY A 474 -30.69 -11.75 20.11
C GLY A 474 -30.67 -11.47 21.62
N LEU A 475 -30.02 -10.38 22.03
CA LEU A 475 -29.80 -10.02 23.43
C LEU A 475 -30.95 -9.19 24.04
N VAL A 476 -31.56 -8.29 23.26
CA VAL A 476 -32.53 -7.29 23.76
C VAL A 476 -33.94 -7.65 23.30
N PRO A 477 -34.80 -8.20 24.20
CA PRO A 477 -36.18 -8.60 23.84
C PRO A 477 -37.07 -7.42 23.38
N ALA A 478 -36.79 -6.23 23.86
CA ALA A 478 -37.52 -5.02 23.47
C ALA A 478 -37.33 -4.69 21.97
N LEU A 479 -36.16 -4.94 21.43
CA LEU A 479 -35.84 -4.68 20.02
C LEU A 479 -36.62 -5.59 19.08
N ARG A 480 -36.94 -6.82 19.51
CA ARG A 480 -37.80 -7.75 18.74
C ARG A 480 -39.22 -7.24 18.58
N ARG A 481 -39.74 -6.53 19.61
CA ARG A 481 -41.10 -5.94 19.57
C ARG A 481 -41.20 -4.73 18.64
N LEU A 482 -40.04 -4.10 18.35
CA LEU A 482 -39.93 -2.96 17.44
C LEU A 482 -39.82 -3.41 15.97
N LEU A 483 -39.47 -4.69 15.70
CA LEU A 483 -39.41 -5.16 14.31
C LEU A 483 -40.81 -5.16 13.69
N PRO A 484 -40.97 -4.54 12.52
CA PRO A 484 -42.24 -4.55 11.81
C PRO A 484 -42.60 -6.00 11.45
N ARG A 485 -43.89 -6.35 11.63
CA ARG A 485 -44.38 -7.69 11.30
C ARG A 485 -44.17 -8.01 9.81
N PRO A 486 -43.73 -9.23 9.47
CA PRO A 486 -43.58 -9.62 8.08
C PRO A 486 -44.90 -9.42 7.32
N GLY A 487 -44.84 -8.71 6.21
CA GLY A 487 -45.99 -8.32 5.41
C GLY A 487 -45.63 -7.97 3.97
N PRO A 488 -46.59 -7.51 3.15
CA PRO A 488 -46.38 -7.16 1.75
C PRO A 488 -45.30 -6.11 1.52
N TRP A 489 -45.02 -5.24 2.51
CA TRP A 489 -43.96 -4.21 2.46
C TRP A 489 -42.56 -4.82 2.26
N MET A 490 -42.33 -6.02 2.81
CA MET A 490 -41.04 -6.71 2.70
C MET A 490 -40.81 -7.21 1.25
N GLU A 491 -41.85 -7.63 0.56
CA GLU A 491 -41.80 -7.99 -0.86
C GLU A 491 -41.48 -6.78 -1.73
N THR A 492 -42.14 -5.64 -1.44
CA THR A 492 -41.87 -4.37 -2.14
C THR A 492 -40.47 -3.91 -1.88
N PHE A 493 -40.00 -3.94 -0.64
CA PHE A 493 -38.64 -3.55 -0.26
C PHE A 493 -37.59 -4.43 -0.96
N ARG A 494 -37.82 -5.76 -1.00
CA ARG A 494 -36.94 -6.69 -1.70
C ARG A 494 -36.84 -6.36 -3.20
N ARG A 495 -37.94 -6.02 -3.85
CA ARG A 495 -37.95 -5.59 -5.26
C ARG A 495 -37.25 -4.25 -5.48
N VAL A 496 -37.42 -3.32 -4.57
CA VAL A 496 -36.69 -2.03 -4.62
C VAL A 496 -35.17 -2.27 -4.53
N MET A 497 -34.73 -3.18 -3.66
CA MET A 497 -33.32 -3.54 -3.53
C MET A 497 -32.75 -4.30 -4.76
N ALA A 498 -33.60 -4.84 -5.62
CA ALA A 498 -33.17 -5.41 -6.90
C ALA A 498 -32.60 -4.34 -7.84
N VAL A 499 -33.04 -3.08 -7.73
CA VAL A 499 -32.57 -1.97 -8.61
C VAL A 499 -31.08 -1.67 -8.38
N PRO A 500 -30.60 -1.30 -7.16
CA PRO A 500 -29.18 -1.02 -6.95
C PRO A 500 -28.32 -2.26 -7.26
N MET A 501 -28.81 -3.47 -6.99
CA MET A 501 -28.09 -4.69 -7.31
C MET A 501 -27.98 -4.92 -8.82
N GLY A 502 -29.04 -4.62 -9.58
CA GLY A 502 -29.03 -4.63 -11.03
C GLY A 502 -28.07 -3.62 -11.63
N LEU A 503 -28.01 -2.40 -11.03
CA LEU A 503 -27.01 -1.40 -11.42
C LEU A 503 -25.59 -1.88 -11.18
N THR A 504 -25.33 -2.58 -10.07
CA THR A 504 -24.02 -3.20 -9.81
C THR A 504 -23.69 -4.26 -10.88
N ALA A 505 -24.66 -5.09 -11.27
CA ALA A 505 -24.45 -6.07 -12.35
C ALA A 505 -24.13 -5.37 -13.69
N LEU A 506 -24.80 -4.27 -14.00
CA LEU A 506 -24.51 -3.47 -15.19
C LEU A 506 -23.14 -2.81 -15.14
N ALA A 507 -22.72 -2.33 -13.97
CA ALA A 507 -21.38 -1.78 -13.78
C ALA A 507 -20.30 -2.86 -13.96
N LEU A 508 -20.50 -4.07 -13.43
CA LEU A 508 -19.59 -5.20 -13.65
C LEU A 508 -19.56 -5.65 -15.11
N LEU A 509 -20.70 -5.60 -15.80
CA LEU A 509 -20.75 -5.87 -17.24
C LEU A 509 -19.96 -4.82 -18.03
N TRP A 510 -20.15 -3.53 -17.72
CA TRP A 510 -19.34 -2.46 -18.31
C TRP A 510 -17.84 -2.67 -18.04
N LEU A 511 -17.48 -3.08 -16.82
CA LEU A 511 -16.10 -3.39 -16.47
C LEU A 511 -15.56 -4.58 -17.29
N ALA A 512 -16.39 -5.60 -17.57
CA ALA A 512 -16.00 -6.72 -18.43
C ALA A 512 -15.67 -6.25 -19.87
N PHE A 513 -16.41 -5.26 -20.42
CA PHE A 513 -16.06 -4.64 -21.69
C PHE A 513 -14.71 -3.92 -21.62
N ARG A 514 -14.42 -3.23 -20.52
CA ARG A 514 -13.17 -2.46 -20.33
C ARG A 514 -11.96 -3.36 -20.09
N LEU A 515 -12.15 -4.50 -19.42
CA LEU A 515 -11.07 -5.45 -19.12
C LEU A 515 -10.72 -6.36 -20.31
N GLY A 516 -11.70 -6.81 -21.09
CA GLY A 516 -11.50 -7.84 -22.09
C GLY A 516 -11.94 -7.48 -23.49
N GLY A 517 -12.33 -6.22 -23.71
CA GLY A 517 -12.82 -5.76 -25.00
C GLY A 517 -14.23 -6.24 -25.35
N PRO A 518 -14.70 -5.90 -26.58
CA PRO A 518 -16.08 -6.18 -26.99
C PRO A 518 -16.45 -7.67 -26.97
N GLN A 519 -15.50 -8.55 -27.29
CA GLN A 519 -15.77 -10.00 -27.34
C GLN A 519 -16.11 -10.53 -25.96
N LEU A 520 -15.29 -10.23 -24.94
CA LEU A 520 -15.56 -10.63 -23.56
C LEU A 520 -16.84 -9.98 -23.04
N GLY A 521 -17.03 -8.69 -23.32
CA GLY A 521 -18.22 -7.94 -22.88
C GLY A 521 -19.52 -8.52 -23.40
N TRP A 522 -19.63 -8.82 -24.70
CA TRP A 522 -20.84 -9.43 -25.28
C TRP A 522 -21.05 -10.88 -24.80
N ALA A 523 -19.98 -11.66 -24.64
CA ALA A 523 -20.08 -13.01 -24.09
C ALA A 523 -20.55 -12.99 -22.62
N ALA A 524 -20.05 -12.04 -21.81
CA ALA A 524 -20.49 -11.84 -20.43
C ALA A 524 -21.97 -11.36 -20.37
N ALA A 525 -22.40 -10.48 -21.28
CA ALA A 525 -23.80 -10.06 -21.39
C ALA A 525 -24.73 -11.24 -21.74
N ALA A 526 -24.34 -12.04 -22.72
CA ALA A 526 -25.06 -13.24 -23.11
C ALA A 526 -25.14 -14.23 -21.94
N MET A 527 -24.04 -14.47 -21.24
CA MET A 527 -23.99 -15.33 -20.04
C MET A 527 -24.96 -14.83 -18.97
N ALA A 528 -24.93 -13.55 -18.63
CA ALA A 528 -25.81 -12.96 -17.61
C ALA A 528 -27.30 -13.09 -18.01
N ALA A 529 -27.64 -12.82 -19.28
CA ALA A 529 -28.99 -12.94 -19.80
C ALA A 529 -29.50 -14.41 -19.77
N ILE A 530 -28.65 -15.34 -20.20
CA ILE A 530 -28.96 -16.79 -20.18
C ILE A 530 -29.12 -17.26 -18.72
N LEU A 531 -28.23 -16.84 -17.82
CA LEU A 531 -28.32 -17.19 -16.39
C LEU A 531 -29.63 -16.70 -15.77
N VAL A 532 -30.01 -15.44 -16.00
CA VAL A 532 -31.27 -14.87 -15.51
C VAL A 532 -32.47 -15.62 -16.10
N LEU A 533 -32.45 -15.98 -17.40
CA LEU A 533 -33.49 -16.76 -18.07
C LEU A 533 -33.63 -18.14 -17.44
N PHE A 534 -32.51 -18.85 -17.23
CA PHE A 534 -32.53 -20.17 -16.58
C PHE A 534 -33.09 -20.12 -15.16
N LEU A 535 -32.67 -19.09 -14.38
CA LEU A 535 -33.16 -18.86 -13.02
C LEU A 535 -34.68 -18.55 -13.02
N ALA A 536 -35.18 -17.74 -13.96
CA ALA A 536 -36.58 -17.41 -14.10
C ALA A 536 -37.42 -18.64 -14.49
N LEU A 537 -36.92 -19.47 -15.44
CA LEU A 537 -37.56 -20.73 -15.82
C LEU A 537 -37.53 -21.74 -14.68
N ALA A 538 -36.42 -21.82 -13.95
CA ALA A 538 -36.31 -22.65 -12.75
C ALA A 538 -37.32 -22.23 -11.69
N GLY A 539 -37.48 -20.92 -11.44
CA GLY A 539 -38.46 -20.37 -10.50
C GLY A 539 -39.90 -20.74 -10.84
N ARG A 540 -40.26 -20.64 -12.13
CA ARG A 540 -41.59 -21.09 -12.60
C ARG A 540 -41.85 -22.59 -12.40
N ARG A 541 -40.81 -23.42 -12.42
CA ARG A 541 -40.89 -24.88 -12.24
C ARG A 541 -40.71 -25.34 -10.81
N GLN A 542 -40.21 -24.44 -9.91
CA GLN A 542 -40.06 -24.76 -8.48
C GLN A 542 -41.38 -25.18 -7.81
N GLY A 543 -42.50 -24.60 -8.25
CA GLY A 543 -43.85 -25.05 -7.83
C GLY A 543 -44.19 -26.50 -8.15
N ALA A 544 -43.43 -27.15 -9.06
CA ALA A 544 -43.59 -28.55 -9.47
C ALA A 544 -42.51 -29.49 -8.88
N GLY A 545 -41.73 -29.03 -7.87
CA GLY A 545 -40.75 -29.87 -7.14
C GLY A 545 -39.46 -30.20 -7.91
N ARG A 546 -39.20 -29.59 -9.07
CA ARG A 546 -38.02 -29.87 -9.91
C ARG A 546 -36.90 -28.85 -9.69
N GLN A 547 -35.79 -29.31 -9.14
CA GLN A 547 -34.60 -28.48 -8.87
C GLN A 547 -33.54 -28.46 -10.00
N ALA A 548 -33.79 -29.18 -11.11
CA ALA A 548 -32.83 -29.35 -12.21
C ALA A 548 -32.37 -28.02 -12.85
N GLY A 549 -33.21 -26.98 -12.85
CA GLY A 549 -32.89 -25.68 -13.41
C GLY A 549 -31.81 -24.91 -12.63
N LEU A 550 -31.73 -25.08 -11.29
CA LEU A 550 -30.70 -24.46 -10.46
C LEU A 550 -29.35 -25.10 -10.70
N ALA A 551 -29.29 -26.44 -10.86
CA ALA A 551 -28.06 -27.14 -11.20
C ALA A 551 -27.52 -26.68 -12.57
N ALA A 552 -28.40 -26.54 -13.57
CA ALA A 552 -28.03 -26.05 -14.89
C ALA A 552 -27.52 -24.60 -14.86
N ALA A 553 -28.12 -23.70 -14.07
CA ALA A 553 -27.66 -22.34 -13.87
C ALA A 553 -26.27 -22.30 -13.22
N LEU A 554 -26.03 -23.15 -12.22
CA LEU A 554 -24.72 -23.25 -11.55
C LEU A 554 -23.64 -23.78 -12.52
N MET A 555 -23.94 -24.82 -13.30
CA MET A 555 -23.01 -25.35 -14.31
C MET A 555 -22.68 -24.32 -15.39
N LEU A 556 -23.67 -23.51 -15.82
CA LEU A 556 -23.45 -22.41 -16.75
C LEU A 556 -22.50 -21.36 -16.16
N ALA A 557 -22.73 -20.95 -14.90
CA ALA A 557 -21.87 -19.98 -14.23
C ALA A 557 -20.43 -20.50 -14.10
N ILE A 558 -20.24 -21.76 -13.67
CA ILE A 558 -18.91 -22.38 -13.54
C ILE A 558 -18.23 -22.47 -14.91
N GLY A 559 -18.95 -22.92 -15.95
CA GLY A 559 -18.44 -22.98 -17.29
C GLY A 559 -18.04 -21.63 -17.84
N ALA A 560 -18.84 -20.59 -17.60
CA ALA A 560 -18.53 -19.23 -17.99
C ALA A 560 -17.26 -18.69 -17.31
N ILE A 561 -17.12 -18.88 -16.00
CA ILE A 561 -15.93 -18.48 -15.24
C ILE A 561 -14.66 -19.16 -15.78
N ALA A 562 -14.76 -20.42 -16.22
CA ALA A 562 -13.62 -21.17 -16.74
C ALA A 562 -13.24 -20.80 -18.18
N PHE A 563 -14.20 -20.44 -19.03
CA PHE A 563 -13.97 -20.29 -20.46
C PHE A 563 -13.99 -18.84 -20.97
N LEU A 564 -14.83 -17.94 -20.42
CA LEU A 564 -14.96 -16.58 -20.90
C LEU A 564 -13.66 -15.75 -20.78
N PRO A 565 -12.84 -15.87 -19.72
CA PRO A 565 -11.61 -15.11 -19.60
C PRO A 565 -10.65 -15.30 -20.77
N ARG A 566 -10.72 -16.44 -21.47
CA ARG A 566 -9.92 -16.74 -22.67
C ARG A 566 -10.27 -15.88 -23.88
N LEU A 567 -11.43 -15.20 -23.84
CA LEU A 567 -11.88 -14.27 -24.88
C LEU A 567 -11.39 -12.83 -24.63
N ALA A 568 -10.68 -12.59 -23.53
CA ALA A 568 -10.13 -11.28 -23.24
C ALA A 568 -9.05 -10.94 -24.27
N SER A 569 -9.21 -9.80 -24.96
CA SER A 569 -8.22 -9.26 -25.90
C SER A 569 -7.06 -8.62 -25.12
N GLU A 570 -5.83 -8.77 -25.59
CA GLU A 570 -4.67 -8.10 -24.99
C GLU A 570 -4.68 -6.59 -25.27
N GLU A 571 -5.13 -6.19 -26.45
CA GLU A 571 -5.29 -4.79 -26.84
C GLU A 571 -6.70 -4.30 -26.50
N VAL A 572 -6.81 -3.42 -25.54
CA VAL A 572 -8.01 -2.61 -25.29
C VAL A 572 -7.61 -1.16 -25.51
N GLU A 573 -8.32 -0.50 -26.40
CA GLU A 573 -8.12 0.90 -26.74
C GLU A 573 -8.22 1.78 -25.48
N ALA A 574 -7.16 2.55 -25.21
CA ALA A 574 -7.13 3.47 -24.08
C ALA A 574 -8.26 4.49 -24.22
N ALA A 575 -8.90 4.85 -23.10
CA ALA A 575 -9.94 5.87 -23.14
C ALA A 575 -9.36 7.20 -23.65
N GLU A 576 -10.07 7.85 -24.57
CA GLU A 576 -9.73 9.18 -25.04
C GLU A 576 -9.63 10.17 -23.86
N SER A 577 -8.62 11.02 -23.88
CA SER A 577 -8.37 12.04 -22.86
C SER A 577 -8.21 13.41 -23.52
N LEU A 578 -8.74 14.45 -22.87
CA LEU A 578 -8.58 15.85 -23.32
C LEU A 578 -7.11 16.31 -23.23
N LEU A 579 -6.31 15.68 -22.40
CA LEU A 579 -4.91 16.04 -22.16
C LEU A 579 -3.93 15.31 -23.09
N ASP A 580 -4.39 14.36 -23.92
CA ASP A 580 -3.58 13.57 -24.86
C ASP A 580 -2.30 12.98 -24.19
N PRO A 581 -2.45 12.18 -23.12
CA PRO A 581 -1.31 11.71 -22.33
C PRO A 581 -0.53 10.61 -23.05
N GLU A 582 0.80 10.64 -22.91
CA GLU A 582 1.63 9.48 -23.24
C GLU A 582 1.40 8.35 -22.21
N PRO A 583 1.36 7.09 -22.65
CA PRO A 583 1.33 5.96 -21.69
C PRO A 583 2.53 6.02 -20.75
N PHE A 584 2.26 5.78 -19.46
CA PHE A 584 3.31 5.79 -18.45
C PHE A 584 4.29 4.63 -18.67
N SER A 585 5.57 4.97 -18.67
CA SER A 585 6.68 4.07 -18.40
C SER A 585 7.78 4.85 -17.67
N GLU A 586 8.67 4.15 -16.97
CA GLU A 586 9.79 4.82 -16.28
C GLU A 586 10.69 5.56 -17.26
N GLU A 587 10.86 5.01 -18.47
CA GLU A 587 11.62 5.65 -19.55
C GLU A 587 10.91 6.91 -20.09
N ALA A 588 9.57 6.88 -20.23
CA ALA A 588 8.79 8.04 -20.62
C ALA A 588 8.89 9.16 -19.60
N LEU A 589 8.79 8.80 -18.30
CA LEU A 589 8.98 9.76 -17.22
C LEU A 589 10.41 10.34 -17.21
N ALA A 590 11.42 9.51 -17.37
CA ALA A 590 12.81 9.96 -17.41
C ALA A 590 13.08 10.90 -18.59
N ARG A 591 12.55 10.58 -19.79
CA ARG A 591 12.64 11.46 -20.97
C ARG A 591 11.94 12.80 -20.76
N ALA A 592 10.72 12.78 -20.22
CA ALA A 592 9.95 13.99 -19.94
C ALA A 592 10.68 14.90 -18.95
N ARG A 593 11.25 14.35 -17.86
CA ARG A 593 12.04 15.09 -16.87
C ARG A 593 13.34 15.66 -17.48
N ALA A 594 14.05 14.87 -18.30
CA ALA A 594 15.25 15.34 -19.00
C ALA A 594 14.97 16.48 -19.99
N GLY A 595 13.75 16.58 -20.49
CA GLY A 595 13.29 17.67 -21.36
C GLY A 595 13.17 19.02 -20.67
N GLY A 596 13.29 19.09 -19.34
CA GLY A 596 13.18 20.33 -18.56
C GLY A 596 11.79 20.96 -18.62
N GLN A 597 10.76 20.17 -18.82
CA GLN A 597 9.35 20.58 -18.82
C GLN A 597 8.68 20.10 -17.53
N PRO A 598 7.64 20.80 -17.04
CA PRO A 598 6.84 20.28 -15.94
C PRO A 598 6.12 19.01 -16.41
N VAL A 599 6.02 18.01 -15.53
CA VAL A 599 5.40 16.72 -15.84
C VAL A 599 4.29 16.42 -14.85
N PHE A 600 3.11 16.11 -15.37
CA PHE A 600 2.01 15.58 -14.56
C PHE A 600 1.80 14.11 -14.87
N VAL A 601 1.92 13.27 -13.84
CA VAL A 601 1.69 11.82 -13.94
C VAL A 601 0.49 11.47 -13.10
N TRP A 602 -0.45 10.72 -13.68
CA TRP A 602 -1.54 10.16 -12.88
C TRP A 602 -1.76 8.69 -13.16
N PHE A 603 -1.99 7.96 -12.07
CA PHE A 603 -2.36 6.56 -12.12
C PHE A 603 -3.84 6.42 -11.85
N THR A 604 -4.52 5.71 -12.73
CA THR A 604 -5.97 5.55 -12.76
C THR A 604 -6.36 4.11 -13.07
N ALA A 605 -7.63 3.78 -12.84
CA ALA A 605 -8.22 2.53 -13.31
C ALA A 605 -9.72 2.73 -13.55
N ASP A 606 -10.29 1.97 -14.48
CA ASP A 606 -11.71 2.08 -14.81
C ASP A 606 -12.64 1.62 -13.67
N TRP A 607 -12.19 0.68 -12.84
CA TRP A 607 -12.91 0.25 -11.63
C TRP A 607 -12.79 1.22 -10.44
N CYS A 608 -11.96 2.25 -10.54
CA CYS A 608 -11.68 3.20 -9.46
C CYS A 608 -12.64 4.40 -9.52
N VAL A 609 -13.68 4.39 -8.69
CA VAL A 609 -14.70 5.46 -8.65
C VAL A 609 -14.09 6.82 -8.29
N SER A 610 -13.19 6.88 -7.31
CA SER A 610 -12.52 8.13 -6.92
C SER A 610 -11.65 8.69 -8.04
N CYS A 611 -11.00 7.82 -8.84
CA CYS A 611 -10.23 8.23 -10.00
C CYS A 611 -11.15 8.91 -11.05
N LYS A 612 -12.30 8.28 -11.35
CA LYS A 612 -13.25 8.83 -12.33
C LYS A 612 -13.87 10.16 -11.88
N VAL A 613 -14.11 10.30 -10.57
CA VAL A 613 -14.54 11.59 -10.01
C VAL A 613 -13.46 12.66 -10.21
N ASN A 614 -12.20 12.37 -9.86
CA ASN A 614 -11.10 13.31 -10.02
C ASN A 614 -10.81 13.62 -11.50
N GLU A 615 -10.91 12.62 -12.38
CA GLU A 615 -10.82 12.82 -13.83
C GLU A 615 -11.87 13.83 -14.29
N SER A 616 -13.14 13.64 -13.93
CA SER A 616 -14.23 14.53 -14.36
C SER A 616 -14.19 15.92 -13.71
N VAL A 617 -13.72 16.03 -12.45
CA VAL A 617 -13.77 17.28 -11.66
C VAL A 617 -12.52 18.13 -11.86
N ALA A 618 -11.34 17.51 -12.07
CA ALA A 618 -10.08 18.25 -12.08
C ALA A 618 -9.20 17.99 -13.30
N ILE A 619 -9.13 16.76 -13.84
CA ILE A 619 -8.17 16.37 -14.88
C ILE A 619 -8.75 16.63 -16.27
N GLU A 620 -9.86 16.01 -16.61
CA GLU A 620 -10.52 16.06 -17.92
C GLU A 620 -11.39 17.32 -18.05
N ARG A 621 -10.74 18.48 -17.89
CA ARG A 621 -11.41 19.80 -18.01
C ARG A 621 -10.70 20.68 -19.01
N GLU A 622 -11.47 21.45 -19.74
CA GLU A 622 -10.93 22.40 -20.69
C GLU A 622 -9.99 23.41 -20.05
N ALA A 623 -10.34 23.92 -18.85
CA ALA A 623 -9.47 24.84 -18.10
C ALA A 623 -8.11 24.22 -17.73
N THR A 624 -8.07 22.92 -17.43
CA THR A 624 -6.84 22.19 -17.14
C THR A 624 -6.03 21.99 -18.41
N ARG A 625 -6.67 21.61 -19.51
CA ARG A 625 -6.04 21.47 -20.83
C ARG A 625 -5.38 22.77 -21.28
N GLU A 626 -6.10 23.89 -21.19
CA GLU A 626 -5.59 25.22 -21.56
C GLU A 626 -4.41 25.63 -20.69
N ALA A 627 -4.50 25.43 -19.36
CA ALA A 627 -3.42 25.76 -18.42
C ALA A 627 -2.17 24.91 -18.69
N PHE A 628 -2.34 23.59 -18.94
CA PHE A 628 -1.24 22.68 -19.24
C PHE A 628 -0.59 23.00 -20.59
N ALA A 629 -1.37 23.29 -21.61
CA ALA A 629 -0.85 23.72 -22.91
C ALA A 629 -0.06 25.02 -22.80
N ALA A 630 -0.53 26.00 -22.01
CA ALA A 630 0.15 27.27 -21.80
C ALA A 630 1.47 27.09 -21.02
N ALA A 631 1.52 26.21 -20.05
CA ALA A 631 2.71 25.92 -19.24
C ALA A 631 3.66 24.91 -19.92
N GLY A 632 3.22 24.21 -20.98
CA GLY A 632 3.98 23.17 -21.66
C GLY A 632 4.15 21.91 -20.81
N VAL A 633 3.13 21.57 -20.03
CA VAL A 633 3.12 20.37 -19.15
C VAL A 633 3.07 19.11 -20.01
N VAL A 634 4.01 18.20 -19.76
CA VAL A 634 3.96 16.83 -20.31
C VAL A 634 3.06 15.98 -19.42
N THR A 635 2.16 15.25 -20.05
CA THR A 635 1.18 14.42 -19.33
C THR A 635 1.46 12.93 -19.55
N LEU A 636 1.56 12.16 -18.45
CA LEU A 636 1.75 10.71 -18.48
C LEU A 636 0.60 10.03 -17.73
N ARG A 637 0.03 9.00 -18.34
CA ARG A 637 -1.08 8.25 -17.76
C ARG A 637 -0.70 6.80 -17.51
N GLY A 638 -0.74 6.35 -16.25
CA GLY A 638 -0.63 4.97 -15.87
C GLY A 638 -2.02 4.34 -15.72
N ASP A 639 -2.44 3.54 -16.70
CA ASP A 639 -3.71 2.80 -16.63
C ASP A 639 -3.50 1.46 -15.94
N TRP A 640 -3.96 1.37 -14.69
CA TRP A 640 -3.87 0.17 -13.86
C TRP A 640 -5.20 -0.61 -13.83
N THR A 641 -6.03 -0.46 -14.83
CA THR A 641 -7.28 -1.22 -15.00
C THR A 641 -6.99 -2.72 -15.04
N ARG A 642 -5.90 -3.10 -15.69
CA ARG A 642 -5.30 -4.44 -15.66
C ARG A 642 -4.04 -4.43 -14.84
N ARG A 643 -3.65 -5.61 -14.33
CA ARG A 643 -2.40 -5.75 -13.58
C ARG A 643 -1.20 -5.54 -14.50
N ASP A 644 -0.48 -4.46 -14.28
CA ASP A 644 0.80 -4.16 -14.89
C ASP A 644 1.89 -4.24 -13.80
N PRO A 645 2.90 -5.11 -13.95
CA PRO A 645 3.96 -5.24 -12.94
C PRO A 645 4.78 -3.97 -12.75
N ALA A 646 5.06 -3.21 -13.82
CA ALA A 646 5.84 -1.98 -13.74
C ALA A 646 5.06 -0.89 -12.99
N ILE A 647 3.77 -0.69 -13.32
CA ILE A 647 2.90 0.24 -12.60
C ILE A 647 2.73 -0.19 -11.15
N THR A 648 2.55 -1.50 -10.89
CA THR A 648 2.40 -2.03 -9.52
C THR A 648 3.64 -1.74 -8.68
N GLN A 649 4.83 -1.96 -9.24
CA GLN A 649 6.09 -1.66 -8.58
C GLN A 649 6.22 -0.16 -8.31
N PHE A 650 5.96 0.68 -9.30
CA PHE A 650 6.02 2.13 -9.18
C PHE A 650 5.07 2.68 -8.09
N LEU A 651 3.83 2.19 -8.04
CA LEU A 651 2.87 2.53 -6.98
C LEU A 651 3.41 2.15 -5.59
N SER A 652 3.97 0.94 -5.47
CA SER A 652 4.55 0.45 -4.23
C SER A 652 5.74 1.28 -3.77
N ASP A 653 6.64 1.65 -4.70
CA ASP A 653 7.82 2.48 -4.41
C ASP A 653 7.43 3.89 -3.92
N HIS A 654 6.25 4.39 -4.33
CA HIS A 654 5.67 5.65 -3.84
C HIS A 654 4.75 5.48 -2.63
N GLY A 655 4.77 4.31 -1.97
CA GLY A 655 3.97 4.04 -0.77
C GLY A 655 2.46 3.99 -1.02
N ALA A 656 2.03 3.87 -2.29
CA ALA A 656 0.64 3.77 -2.66
C ALA A 656 0.23 2.29 -2.78
N ALA A 657 -0.77 1.87 -1.99
CA ALA A 657 -1.34 0.51 -2.06
C ALA A 657 -2.24 0.29 -3.30
N GLY A 658 -2.41 1.33 -4.14
CA GLY A 658 -3.25 1.32 -5.34
C GLY A 658 -3.53 2.72 -5.86
N VAL A 659 -4.47 2.83 -6.78
CA VAL A 659 -4.90 4.09 -7.39
C VAL A 659 -6.05 4.74 -6.58
N PRO A 660 -6.16 6.08 -6.60
CA PRO A 660 -5.40 7.05 -7.40
C PRO A 660 -4.05 7.42 -6.79
N LEU A 661 -3.06 7.65 -7.66
CA LEU A 661 -1.80 8.31 -7.34
C LEU A 661 -1.59 9.43 -8.35
N TYR A 662 -1.26 10.64 -7.87
CA TYR A 662 -1.01 11.83 -8.67
C TYR A 662 0.35 12.39 -8.31
N LEU A 663 1.19 12.61 -9.31
CA LEU A 663 2.53 13.15 -9.15
C LEU A 663 2.70 14.38 -10.03
N TRP A 664 3.30 15.41 -9.47
CA TRP A 664 3.69 16.61 -10.18
C TRP A 664 5.20 16.80 -10.07
N TYR A 665 5.85 17.00 -11.21
CA TYR A 665 7.28 17.27 -11.30
C TYR A 665 7.49 18.66 -11.84
N ASP A 666 8.07 19.55 -11.05
CA ASP A 666 8.58 20.81 -11.53
C ASP A 666 9.93 20.60 -12.25
N PRO A 667 10.31 21.48 -13.21
CA PRO A 667 11.56 21.31 -13.95
C PRO A 667 12.79 21.24 -13.04
N GLY A 668 13.49 20.11 -13.06
CA GLY A 668 14.70 19.90 -12.26
C GLY A 668 14.44 19.49 -10.79
N GLU A 669 13.18 19.38 -10.38
CA GLU A 669 12.79 18.98 -9.02
C GLU A 669 12.35 17.52 -8.94
N GLU A 670 12.32 16.99 -7.72
CA GLU A 670 11.74 15.67 -7.44
C GLU A 670 10.21 15.72 -7.50
N GLY A 671 9.60 14.54 -7.76
CA GLY A 671 8.15 14.42 -7.89
C GLY A 671 7.43 14.67 -6.57
N ARG A 672 6.49 15.62 -6.59
CA ARG A 672 5.60 15.90 -5.47
C ARG A 672 4.30 15.11 -5.61
N GLN A 673 3.97 14.31 -4.60
CA GLN A 673 2.69 13.61 -4.56
C GLN A 673 1.56 14.60 -4.21
N LEU A 674 0.50 14.58 -5.03
CA LEU A 674 -0.69 15.39 -4.83
C LEU A 674 -1.73 14.63 -3.98
N PRO A 675 -2.69 15.35 -3.34
CA PRO A 675 -3.77 14.72 -2.60
C PRO A 675 -4.60 13.74 -3.45
N GLN A 676 -5.09 12.68 -2.85
CA GLN A 676 -5.94 11.68 -3.53
C GLN A 676 -7.29 12.27 -4.00
N VAL A 677 -7.74 13.37 -3.45
CA VAL A 677 -8.92 14.12 -3.89
C VAL A 677 -8.45 15.45 -4.46
N LEU A 678 -8.65 15.62 -5.76
CA LEU A 678 -8.26 16.83 -6.48
C LEU A 678 -9.41 17.83 -6.51
N GLY A 679 -9.12 19.06 -6.06
CA GLY A 679 -10.06 20.16 -6.27
C GLY A 679 -10.05 20.65 -7.71
N PRO A 680 -11.13 21.33 -8.19
CA PRO A 680 -11.26 21.77 -9.57
C PRO A 680 -10.14 22.68 -10.08
N GLU A 681 -9.54 23.47 -9.20
CA GLU A 681 -8.49 24.46 -9.52
C GLU A 681 -7.07 23.96 -9.16
N ALA A 682 -6.94 22.77 -8.58
CA ALA A 682 -5.67 22.27 -8.07
C ALA A 682 -4.59 22.18 -9.16
N LEU A 683 -4.91 21.56 -10.29
CA LEU A 683 -3.98 21.40 -11.42
C LEU A 683 -3.74 22.69 -12.18
N VAL A 684 -4.77 23.52 -12.31
CA VAL A 684 -4.67 24.83 -12.97
C VAL A 684 -3.74 25.77 -12.20
N SER A 685 -3.84 25.76 -10.86
CA SER A 685 -2.96 26.58 -10.02
C SER A 685 -1.50 26.11 -10.07
N LEU A 686 -1.24 24.80 -10.12
CA LEU A 686 0.09 24.24 -10.30
C LEU A 686 0.71 24.66 -11.65
N ALA A 687 -0.04 24.50 -12.73
CA ALA A 687 0.42 24.89 -14.06
C ALA A 687 0.76 26.40 -14.16
N ARG A 688 -0.03 27.25 -13.48
CA ARG A 688 0.23 28.70 -13.43
C ARG A 688 1.43 29.09 -12.53
N ALA A 689 1.76 28.26 -11.56
CA ALA A 689 2.89 28.52 -10.63
C ALA A 689 4.26 28.19 -11.24
N VAL A 690 4.31 27.49 -12.39
CA VAL A 690 5.58 27.12 -13.05
C VAL A 690 6.34 28.37 -13.50
N PRO A 691 7.57 28.64 -12.98
CA PRO A 691 8.34 29.83 -13.34
C PRO A 691 8.86 29.74 -14.77
N GLY A 692 8.60 30.73 -15.61
CA GLY A 692 9.53 31.06 -16.71
C GLY A 692 9.09 30.87 -18.16
N ARG A 693 7.79 30.77 -18.53
CA ARG A 693 7.41 30.77 -19.96
C ARG A 693 6.38 31.84 -20.42
N GLN A 694 5.99 32.76 -19.56
CA GLN A 694 5.13 33.90 -19.97
C GLN A 694 5.79 34.88 -20.95
N ALA A 695 7.08 34.74 -21.29
CA ALA A 695 7.85 35.68 -22.10
C ALA A 695 8.17 35.20 -23.55
N ARG A 696 7.68 34.03 -23.98
CA ARG A 696 7.97 33.55 -25.36
C ARG A 696 6.79 33.31 -26.26
N ALA A 697 5.59 33.75 -25.92
CA ALA A 697 4.46 33.86 -26.87
C ALA A 697 4.48 35.19 -27.60
N GLY A 698 5.55 35.46 -28.33
CA GLY A 698 5.54 36.48 -29.42
C GLY A 698 4.76 35.90 -30.60
N PRO A 699 4.00 36.73 -31.35
CA PRO A 699 3.18 36.26 -32.47
C PRO A 699 4.10 35.63 -33.52
N ARG A 700 3.86 34.37 -33.86
CA ARG A 700 4.43 33.74 -35.07
C ARG A 700 3.92 34.50 -36.26
N THR A 701 4.74 35.42 -36.80
CA THR A 701 4.55 35.98 -38.11
C THR A 701 4.75 34.85 -39.13
N LEU A 702 3.67 34.47 -39.79
CA LEU A 702 3.70 33.64 -40.99
C LEU A 702 4.55 34.35 -42.05
N PRO A 703 5.45 33.67 -42.75
CA PRO A 703 6.17 34.29 -43.86
C PRO A 703 5.17 34.60 -44.99
N PRO A 704 5.27 35.80 -45.64
CA PRO A 704 4.43 36.13 -46.77
C PRO A 704 4.98 35.43 -48.01
N GLY A 705 4.09 34.68 -48.71
CA GLY A 705 4.37 34.30 -50.08
C GLY A 705 4.15 32.84 -50.44
N ALA A 706 2.93 32.51 -50.83
CA ALA A 706 2.62 31.55 -51.91
C ALA A 706 1.15 31.67 -52.30
N ALA A 707 0.81 32.80 -52.93
CA ALA A 707 -0.37 32.87 -53.76
C ALA A 707 0.06 32.53 -55.21
N GLY A 708 -0.62 31.54 -55.81
CA GLY A 708 -0.55 31.38 -57.25
C GLY A 708 -0.14 29.99 -57.73
N ALA A 709 -1.12 29.13 -57.95
CA ALA A 709 -1.21 28.19 -59.07
C ALA A 709 -2.66 27.71 -59.16
N GLY A 710 -3.36 28.27 -60.11
CA GLY A 710 -4.69 27.81 -60.54
C GLY A 710 -4.57 26.48 -61.27
N TRP A 711 -5.64 25.71 -61.17
CA TRP A 711 -5.92 24.61 -62.10
C TRP A 711 -7.29 24.85 -62.71
N ASP A 712 -7.31 24.90 -64.07
CA ASP A 712 -8.46 24.77 -64.93
C ASP A 712 -9.15 23.41 -64.79
#